data_368e5ca580e98cb860ac56d3e42ffcad
#
_entry.id   368e5ca580e98cb860ac56d3e42ffcad
#
_cell.length_a   1.000
_cell.length_b   1.000
_cell.length_c   1.000
_cell.angle_alpha   90.00
_cell.angle_beta   90.00
_cell.angle_gamma   90.00
#
_symmetry.space_group_name_H-M   'P 1'
#
loop_
_entity.id
_entity.type
_entity.pdbx_description
1 polymer ?
#
loop_
_entity_poly.entity_id
_entity_poly.type
_entity_poly.pdbx_seq_one_letter_code
_entity_poly.pdbx_strand_id
1 'polypeptide(L)'
;MKQQASHDQIVLVAPLTGPVVPLADVPDPVFSGGMFGDGIGIDPLEGRLLAPCAGVVSHVARTGHAVTIAADGGAEILLHIGIDTVELNGLGFTAKIAEGARVAAGDLLIEFDQDAIARAAHSLVSVIAIANSDAFEVVERAGAGVVKAGETPLLALRARGADASADASADASASASAGAAADASCAQPAAEARKSITLTQPGGLHARPAARAREAARGLDAHVDVHFEGRKAALQSVVGLLGLGAGEHATIELVATGRDAAKALERVAHELLREAHGEAEEKPARIVSPAPAAAGIARAPLEPNTLAGVCAAPGIAVGTLVRWDDAQIVPPELASGTPAAESRLLDRALAEVDAQLETTVREASRRGAIGEAGIFAVHRVLLEDPALVDAARDLISLGKSAGYAWRETIRAQTAVLADVDDTLLAERAADLRDIDKRVLRALGYASASARELPAEAVLAAEEFTPSDLASLDRERVAALVMARGGATSHAAIIARQLGIPALVAVGDALYAIAQRTQVVVDASAGRLEYAPSALDVERARHERQRLAGVREANRRMSGEAALTRDGHRIEVAANIATLDDARVALDNGADAVGLLRTELMFIHRQAAPTASEHQQSYQSIVDALQGRTAIIRTLDVGADKEVDYLTLPPEPNPALGLRGIRLAQVRPDLLDDQLRGLLAVKPYGSVRILLPMVTDVGELVRIRKRIDDFARAMGRAQAVEVGVMIEVPSAALLADQLAQHADFLSIGTNDLTQYTLAMDRCQADLAAQADGLHPAVLRLVDATVRGAEKHGKWVGVCGALGGDPVAVPVLVGLGVTELSVDPVSVPGIKAQVRRLDYQLCRQRAQDLLALESAQAVRAASREIWPAE
;
A
#
# COMPACT_ATOMS: atom_id res chain seq x y z
N MET A 1 -69.20 -6.39 4.76
CA MET A 1 -68.85 -7.61 3.98
C MET A 1 -67.50 -8.12 4.57
N LYS A 2 -67.50 -9.23 5.21
CA LYS A 2 -66.31 -9.90 5.68
C LYS A 2 -65.66 -10.61 4.50
N GLN A 3 -64.55 -10.13 4.02
CA GLN A 3 -63.72 -10.82 3.01
C GLN A 3 -62.82 -11.82 3.71
N GLN A 4 -62.88 -13.05 3.31
CA GLN A 4 -62.02 -14.14 3.72
C GLN A 4 -60.60 -13.81 3.30
N ALA A 5 -59.69 -13.71 4.28
CA ALA A 5 -58.24 -13.70 4.05
C ALA A 5 -57.86 -15.02 3.44
N SER A 6 -57.25 -15.02 2.24
CA SER A 6 -56.56 -16.19 1.67
C SER A 6 -55.34 -16.55 2.53
N HIS A 7 -55.12 -17.81 2.77
CA HIS A 7 -54.11 -18.37 3.71
C HIS A 7 -52.63 -18.19 3.26
N ASP A 8 -52.36 -17.41 2.18
CA ASP A 8 -51.05 -17.32 1.53
C ASP A 8 -50.41 -15.91 1.54
N GLN A 9 -50.92 -14.98 2.35
CA GLN A 9 -50.36 -13.61 2.40
C GLN A 9 -49.89 -13.24 3.81
N ILE A 10 -48.68 -12.67 3.91
CA ILE A 10 -48.17 -12.06 5.14
C ILE A 10 -48.52 -10.59 5.13
N VAL A 11 -49.32 -10.11 6.10
CA VAL A 11 -49.66 -8.71 6.23
C VAL A 11 -48.77 -8.08 7.31
N LEU A 12 -48.03 -7.04 6.93
CA LEU A 12 -47.25 -6.22 7.85
C LEU A 12 -48.10 -5.01 8.29
N VAL A 13 -48.20 -4.78 9.59
CA VAL A 13 -48.77 -3.55 10.13
C VAL A 13 -47.71 -2.46 10.23
N ALA A 14 -48.09 -1.19 10.19
CA ALA A 14 -47.14 -0.09 10.33
C ALA A 14 -46.35 -0.18 11.63
N PRO A 15 -45.01 -0.21 11.59
CA PRO A 15 -44.17 -0.26 12.77
C PRO A 15 -44.00 1.12 13.45
N LEU A 16 -44.37 2.21 12.74
CA LEU A 16 -44.23 3.60 13.18
C LEU A 16 -45.53 4.36 12.88
N THR A 17 -45.86 5.36 13.69
CA THR A 17 -46.91 6.31 13.41
C THR A 17 -46.36 7.47 12.60
N GLY A 18 -46.89 7.74 11.41
CA GLY A 18 -46.44 8.86 10.59
C GLY A 18 -46.91 8.82 9.14
N PRO A 19 -46.66 9.86 8.34
CA PRO A 19 -46.92 9.86 6.92
C PRO A 19 -46.06 8.82 6.18
N VAL A 20 -46.72 8.15 5.23
CA VAL A 20 -46.05 7.18 4.35
C VAL A 20 -45.25 7.93 3.29
N VAL A 21 -44.01 7.45 3.09
CA VAL A 21 -43.07 7.95 2.06
C VAL A 21 -42.87 6.81 1.06
N PRO A 22 -43.09 6.99 -0.23
CA PRO A 22 -42.75 6.01 -1.25
C PRO A 22 -41.27 5.69 -1.16
N LEU A 23 -40.88 4.43 -1.37
CA LEU A 23 -39.46 4.03 -1.27
C LEU A 23 -38.55 4.86 -2.19
N ALA A 24 -39.04 5.21 -3.40
CA ALA A 24 -38.29 6.04 -4.36
C ALA A 24 -38.06 7.48 -3.88
N ASP A 25 -38.84 7.98 -2.90
CA ASP A 25 -38.75 9.34 -2.36
C ASP A 25 -37.95 9.39 -1.03
N VAL A 26 -37.44 8.25 -0.55
CA VAL A 26 -36.55 8.20 0.61
C VAL A 26 -35.24 8.91 0.26
N PRO A 27 -34.75 9.86 1.09
CA PRO A 27 -33.55 10.65 0.76
C PRO A 27 -32.24 9.88 1.00
N ASP A 28 -32.17 8.69 0.47
CA ASP A 28 -31.00 7.81 0.51
C ASP A 28 -30.97 6.94 -0.75
N PRO A 29 -29.89 6.99 -1.56
CA PRO A 29 -29.77 6.25 -2.83
C PRO A 29 -29.83 4.72 -2.65
N VAL A 30 -29.39 4.21 -1.51
CA VAL A 30 -29.36 2.78 -1.21
C VAL A 30 -30.77 2.25 -0.99
N PHE A 31 -31.60 2.97 -0.23
CA PHE A 31 -32.98 2.60 0.00
C PHE A 31 -33.89 2.93 -1.19
N SER A 32 -33.79 4.15 -1.76
CA SER A 32 -34.59 4.55 -2.90
C SER A 32 -34.30 3.76 -4.17
N GLY A 33 -33.07 3.25 -4.31
CA GLY A 33 -32.68 2.34 -5.39
C GLY A 33 -33.09 0.87 -5.19
N GLY A 34 -33.72 0.53 -4.05
CA GLY A 34 -34.18 -0.84 -3.75
C GLY A 34 -33.05 -1.85 -3.47
N MET A 35 -31.84 -1.39 -3.10
CA MET A 35 -30.69 -2.29 -2.86
C MET A 35 -30.90 -3.23 -1.66
N PHE A 36 -31.72 -2.83 -0.68
CA PHE A 36 -32.16 -3.68 0.44
C PHE A 36 -33.50 -4.38 0.19
N GLY A 37 -33.92 -4.47 -1.06
CA GLY A 37 -35.18 -5.04 -1.45
C GLY A 37 -36.31 -4.01 -1.57
N ASP A 38 -37.51 -4.52 -1.89
CA ASP A 38 -38.68 -3.69 -2.02
C ASP A 38 -39.26 -3.31 -0.66
N GLY A 39 -39.89 -2.14 -0.54
CA GLY A 39 -40.36 -1.64 0.74
C GLY A 39 -41.09 -0.32 0.70
N ILE A 40 -41.09 0.39 1.83
CA ILE A 40 -41.79 1.65 2.03
C ILE A 40 -41.11 2.47 3.14
N GLY A 41 -41.20 3.79 3.06
CA GLY A 41 -40.76 4.70 4.11
C GLY A 41 -41.92 5.19 4.98
N ILE A 42 -41.58 5.57 6.23
CA ILE A 42 -42.50 6.32 7.13
C ILE A 42 -41.71 7.46 7.76
N ASP A 43 -42.24 8.67 7.76
CA ASP A 43 -41.68 9.79 8.52
C ASP A 43 -42.28 9.78 9.92
N PRO A 44 -41.54 9.41 10.99
CA PRO A 44 -42.13 9.09 12.28
C PRO A 44 -42.57 10.34 13.03
N LEU A 45 -43.78 10.26 13.63
CA LEU A 45 -44.32 11.28 14.54
C LEU A 45 -44.17 10.91 16.01
N GLU A 46 -43.74 9.68 16.31
CA GLU A 46 -43.53 9.17 17.68
C GLU A 46 -42.19 8.36 17.71
N GLY A 47 -41.45 8.47 18.83
CA GLY A 47 -40.15 7.80 19.02
C GLY A 47 -40.28 6.34 19.46
N ARG A 48 -41.18 5.54 18.84
CA ARG A 48 -41.41 4.14 19.20
C ARG A 48 -41.51 3.26 17.96
N LEU A 49 -40.59 2.31 17.80
CA LEU A 49 -40.64 1.31 16.75
C LEU A 49 -41.28 0.03 17.27
N LEU A 50 -42.35 -0.43 16.61
CA LEU A 50 -43.08 -1.64 16.94
C LEU A 50 -42.83 -2.76 15.94
N ALA A 51 -43.00 -4.01 16.32
CA ALA A 51 -42.95 -5.15 15.43
C ALA A 51 -44.08 -5.12 14.37
N PRO A 52 -43.78 -5.20 13.04
CA PRO A 52 -44.80 -5.17 12.00
C PRO A 52 -45.56 -6.49 11.82
N CYS A 53 -45.01 -7.60 12.36
CA CYS A 53 -45.57 -8.94 12.22
C CYS A 53 -45.10 -9.84 13.38
N ALA A 54 -45.68 -11.04 13.49
CA ALA A 54 -45.17 -12.09 14.37
C ALA A 54 -43.94 -12.76 13.71
N GLY A 55 -42.90 -13.01 14.54
CA GLY A 55 -41.66 -13.62 14.06
C GLY A 55 -40.58 -13.71 15.14
N VAL A 56 -39.34 -13.94 14.71
CA VAL A 56 -38.14 -13.95 15.54
C VAL A 56 -37.24 -12.81 15.12
N VAL A 57 -36.75 -12.06 16.09
CA VAL A 57 -35.71 -11.04 15.85
C VAL A 57 -34.42 -11.69 15.41
N SER A 58 -34.05 -11.60 14.16
CA SER A 58 -32.86 -12.22 13.61
C SER A 58 -31.61 -11.37 13.83
N HIS A 59 -31.77 -10.03 13.89
CA HIS A 59 -30.66 -9.11 14.16
C HIS A 59 -31.12 -7.82 14.83
N VAL A 60 -30.29 -7.27 15.73
CA VAL A 60 -30.43 -5.93 16.31
C VAL A 60 -29.13 -5.19 16.12
N ALA A 61 -29.15 -4.09 15.38
CA ALA A 61 -27.94 -3.28 15.16
C ALA A 61 -27.36 -2.83 16.52
N ARG A 62 -26.06 -2.96 16.68
CA ARG A 62 -25.33 -2.64 17.93
C ARG A 62 -25.58 -1.22 18.42
N THR A 63 -25.82 -0.29 17.53
CA THR A 63 -26.19 1.11 17.79
C THR A 63 -27.69 1.32 18.00
N GLY A 64 -28.50 0.28 17.89
CA GLY A 64 -29.94 0.32 18.15
C GLY A 64 -30.78 1.03 17.10
N HIS A 65 -30.22 1.44 15.95
CA HIS A 65 -30.94 2.17 14.90
C HIS A 65 -31.70 1.26 13.92
N ALA A 66 -31.42 -0.05 13.90
CA ALA A 66 -32.06 -1.00 13.00
C ALA A 66 -32.32 -2.37 13.67
N VAL A 67 -33.38 -3.03 13.20
CA VAL A 67 -33.76 -4.40 13.60
C VAL A 67 -34.23 -5.17 12.38
N THR A 68 -33.84 -6.46 12.31
CA THR A 68 -34.37 -7.39 11.30
C THR A 68 -35.24 -8.46 11.97
N ILE A 69 -36.39 -8.76 11.41
CA ILE A 69 -37.32 -9.76 11.89
C ILE A 69 -37.54 -10.82 10.81
N ALA A 70 -37.27 -12.09 11.16
CA ALA A 70 -37.72 -13.23 10.35
C ALA A 70 -39.20 -13.53 10.71
N ALA A 71 -40.10 -13.17 9.82
CA ALA A 71 -41.55 -13.38 9.98
C ALA A 71 -41.87 -14.88 9.96
N ASP A 72 -42.91 -15.29 10.68
CA ASP A 72 -43.34 -16.70 10.74
C ASP A 72 -43.66 -17.30 9.34
N GLY A 73 -43.93 -16.48 8.34
CA GLY A 73 -44.10 -16.87 6.94
C GLY A 73 -42.83 -16.89 6.11
N GLY A 74 -41.63 -16.68 6.69
CA GLY A 74 -40.35 -16.77 6.03
C GLY A 74 -39.86 -15.48 5.36
N ALA A 75 -40.61 -14.37 5.43
CA ALA A 75 -40.13 -13.07 4.94
C ALA A 75 -39.18 -12.44 5.94
N GLU A 76 -38.08 -11.83 5.44
CA GLU A 76 -37.13 -11.08 6.27
C GLU A 76 -37.40 -9.58 6.16
N ILE A 77 -37.76 -8.95 7.28
CA ILE A 77 -38.18 -7.56 7.36
C ILE A 77 -37.09 -6.74 8.04
N LEU A 78 -36.45 -5.85 7.29
CA LEU A 78 -35.52 -4.86 7.82
C LEU A 78 -36.31 -3.61 8.24
N LEU A 79 -36.10 -3.14 9.45
CA LEU A 79 -36.63 -1.91 10.01
C LEU A 79 -35.46 -0.99 10.33
N HIS A 80 -35.32 0.13 9.65
CA HIS A 80 -34.23 1.09 9.81
C HIS A 80 -34.78 2.46 10.19
N ILE A 81 -34.36 2.99 11.34
CA ILE A 81 -34.84 4.27 11.89
C ILE A 81 -33.94 5.40 11.40
N GLY A 82 -34.48 6.32 10.63
CA GLY A 82 -33.80 7.50 10.06
C GLY A 82 -32.73 7.13 9.03
N ILE A 83 -32.09 8.13 8.46
CA ILE A 83 -31.01 8.02 7.46
C ILE A 83 -29.72 8.54 8.09
N ASP A 84 -28.59 7.82 7.86
CA ASP A 84 -27.26 8.08 8.42
C ASP A 84 -27.21 7.99 9.96
N THR A 85 -28.17 7.32 10.56
CA THR A 85 -28.28 7.19 12.04
C THR A 85 -27.24 6.24 12.66
N VAL A 86 -26.54 5.45 11.85
CA VAL A 86 -25.38 4.63 12.28
C VAL A 86 -24.26 5.51 12.85
N GLU A 87 -24.06 6.71 12.32
CA GLU A 87 -23.05 7.67 12.77
C GLU A 87 -23.28 8.22 14.17
N LEU A 88 -24.51 8.11 14.68
CA LEU A 88 -24.88 8.55 16.03
C LEU A 88 -24.34 7.63 17.14
N ASN A 89 -23.70 6.50 16.78
CA ASN A 89 -23.11 5.56 17.73
C ASN A 89 -24.04 5.15 18.90
N GLY A 90 -25.36 5.06 18.63
CA GLY A 90 -26.37 4.68 19.61
C GLY A 90 -26.97 5.83 20.41
N LEU A 91 -26.53 7.06 20.18
CA LEU A 91 -27.09 8.23 20.85
C LEU A 91 -28.56 8.42 20.42
N GLY A 92 -29.48 8.46 21.40
CA GLY A 92 -30.91 8.62 21.17
C GLY A 92 -31.66 7.32 20.91
N PHE A 93 -31.04 6.15 20.93
CA PHE A 93 -31.68 4.85 20.75
C PHE A 93 -31.64 3.99 22.02
N THR A 94 -32.73 3.31 22.30
CA THR A 94 -32.85 2.35 23.40
C THR A 94 -33.57 1.10 22.92
N ALA A 95 -32.80 0.05 22.60
CA ALA A 95 -33.38 -1.25 22.25
C ALA A 95 -34.09 -1.89 23.45
N LYS A 96 -35.29 -2.37 23.24
CA LYS A 96 -36.12 -3.08 24.27
C LYS A 96 -36.18 -4.56 24.00
N ILE A 97 -35.58 -5.02 22.94
CA ILE A 97 -35.58 -6.41 22.49
C ILE A 97 -34.14 -6.89 22.25
N ALA A 98 -33.92 -8.18 22.30
CA ALA A 98 -32.64 -8.82 22.01
C ALA A 98 -32.75 -9.78 20.81
N GLU A 99 -31.65 -10.08 20.16
CA GLU A 99 -31.58 -11.10 19.10
C GLU A 99 -32.06 -12.46 19.62
N GLY A 100 -32.76 -13.19 18.77
CA GLY A 100 -33.35 -14.48 19.10
C GLY A 100 -34.69 -14.38 19.83
N ALA A 101 -35.15 -13.18 20.22
CA ALA A 101 -36.44 -13.01 20.91
C ALA A 101 -37.60 -13.19 19.94
N ARG A 102 -38.68 -13.85 20.39
CA ARG A 102 -39.93 -13.96 19.63
C ARG A 102 -40.82 -12.76 19.92
N VAL A 103 -41.36 -12.17 18.85
CA VAL A 103 -42.23 -10.99 18.90
C VAL A 103 -43.58 -11.26 18.25
N ALA A 104 -44.62 -10.56 18.68
CA ALA A 104 -45.91 -10.46 18.04
C ALA A 104 -46.06 -9.08 17.38
N ALA A 105 -46.96 -8.98 16.42
CA ALA A 105 -47.26 -7.67 15.80
C ALA A 105 -47.69 -6.64 16.86
N GLY A 106 -47.04 -5.48 16.88
CA GLY A 106 -47.31 -4.41 17.85
C GLY A 106 -46.42 -4.42 19.09
N ASP A 107 -45.55 -5.40 19.28
CA ASP A 107 -44.58 -5.42 20.40
C ASP A 107 -43.53 -4.30 20.20
N LEU A 108 -43.12 -3.65 21.32
CA LEU A 108 -42.15 -2.57 21.29
C LEU A 108 -40.74 -3.11 21.08
N LEU A 109 -40.07 -2.67 20.04
CA LEU A 109 -38.69 -3.06 19.66
C LEU A 109 -37.66 -2.05 20.12
N ILE A 110 -37.84 -0.77 19.75
CA ILE A 110 -36.88 0.31 20.06
C ILE A 110 -37.64 1.56 20.47
N GLU A 111 -37.18 2.23 21.51
CA GLU A 111 -37.52 3.62 21.82
C GLU A 111 -36.40 4.54 21.31
N PHE A 112 -36.77 5.66 20.71
CA PHE A 112 -35.80 6.61 20.21
C PHE A 112 -36.19 8.07 20.40
N ASP A 113 -35.22 8.92 20.62
CA ASP A 113 -35.38 10.36 20.82
C ASP A 113 -35.37 11.07 19.45
N GLN A 114 -36.59 11.40 18.97
CA GLN A 114 -36.73 12.05 17.66
C GLN A 114 -35.99 13.38 17.56
N ASP A 115 -36.02 14.20 18.63
CA ASP A 115 -35.37 15.50 18.64
C ASP A 115 -33.86 15.39 18.57
N ALA A 116 -33.28 14.41 19.29
CA ALA A 116 -31.84 14.14 19.24
C ALA A 116 -31.41 13.66 17.85
N ILE A 117 -32.17 12.72 17.27
CA ILE A 117 -31.88 12.15 15.96
C ILE A 117 -32.09 13.16 14.85
N ALA A 118 -33.18 13.95 14.87
CA ALA A 118 -33.47 14.96 13.86
C ALA A 118 -32.41 16.08 13.75
N ARG A 119 -31.66 16.33 14.84
CA ARG A 119 -30.56 17.32 14.86
C ARG A 119 -29.26 16.79 14.32
N ALA A 120 -29.08 15.50 14.29
CA ALA A 120 -27.78 14.87 14.04
C ALA A 120 -27.79 13.94 12.82
N ALA A 121 -28.94 13.38 12.42
CA ALA A 121 -29.09 12.52 11.25
C ALA A 121 -29.49 13.32 10.00
N HIS A 122 -29.28 12.73 8.83
CA HIS A 122 -29.66 13.34 7.56
C HIS A 122 -31.19 13.47 7.41
N SER A 123 -31.93 12.45 7.87
CA SER A 123 -33.39 12.42 7.85
C SER A 123 -33.96 11.50 8.93
N LEU A 124 -35.19 11.79 9.42
CA LEU A 124 -35.95 10.88 10.29
C LEU A 124 -36.71 9.81 9.51
N VAL A 125 -36.84 9.94 8.18
CA VAL A 125 -37.56 8.97 7.36
C VAL A 125 -36.98 7.57 7.63
N SER A 126 -37.84 6.70 8.14
CA SER A 126 -37.47 5.33 8.56
C SER A 126 -37.98 4.35 7.51
N VAL A 127 -37.17 3.34 7.20
CA VAL A 127 -37.40 2.42 6.08
C VAL A 127 -37.84 1.05 6.59
N ILE A 128 -38.82 0.49 5.97
CA ILE A 128 -39.29 -0.88 6.10
C ILE A 128 -39.03 -1.60 4.79
N ALA A 129 -38.03 -2.49 4.74
CA ALA A 129 -37.64 -3.19 3.52
C ALA A 129 -37.78 -4.71 3.69
N ILE A 130 -38.03 -5.40 2.58
CA ILE A 130 -38.10 -6.85 2.50
C ILE A 130 -36.74 -7.37 2.03
N ALA A 131 -35.91 -7.78 2.94
CA ALA A 131 -34.51 -8.13 2.66
C ALA A 131 -34.34 -9.33 1.71
N ASN A 132 -35.31 -10.26 1.69
CA ASN A 132 -35.38 -11.39 0.78
C ASN A 132 -36.45 -11.21 -0.31
N SER A 133 -36.45 -10.07 -0.99
CA SER A 133 -37.40 -9.71 -2.04
C SER A 133 -37.32 -10.55 -3.31
N ASP A 134 -36.31 -11.39 -3.46
CA ASP A 134 -36.21 -12.46 -4.44
C ASP A 134 -37.18 -13.61 -4.16
N ALA A 135 -37.47 -13.90 -2.90
CA ALA A 135 -38.42 -14.94 -2.46
C ALA A 135 -39.83 -14.42 -2.23
N PHE A 136 -40.02 -13.10 -1.98
CA PHE A 136 -41.30 -12.49 -1.67
C PHE A 136 -41.55 -11.26 -2.54
N GLU A 137 -42.83 -11.08 -2.96
CA GLU A 137 -43.25 -9.89 -3.66
C GLU A 137 -44.24 -9.06 -2.82
N VAL A 138 -44.17 -7.73 -2.93
CA VAL A 138 -45.14 -6.84 -2.32
C VAL A 138 -46.33 -6.74 -3.23
N VAL A 139 -47.47 -7.30 -2.82
CA VAL A 139 -48.70 -7.34 -3.61
C VAL A 139 -49.65 -6.18 -3.31
N GLU A 140 -49.58 -5.57 -2.12
CA GLU A 140 -50.34 -4.40 -1.73
C GLU A 140 -49.53 -3.49 -0.84
N ARG A 141 -49.66 -2.16 -0.99
CA ARG A 141 -48.98 -1.13 -0.18
C ARG A 141 -50.00 -0.13 0.33
N ALA A 142 -49.76 0.40 1.53
CA ALA A 142 -50.52 1.53 2.02
C ALA A 142 -50.35 2.73 1.10
N GLY A 143 -51.44 3.38 0.74
CA GLY A 143 -51.44 4.62 -0.04
C GLY A 143 -50.88 5.81 0.74
N ALA A 144 -50.64 6.94 0.05
CA ALA A 144 -50.20 8.18 0.69
C ALA A 144 -51.18 8.59 1.80
N GLY A 145 -50.65 8.84 3.02
CA GLY A 145 -51.45 9.20 4.20
C GLY A 145 -50.69 8.92 5.49
N VAL A 146 -51.31 9.26 6.62
CA VAL A 146 -50.75 8.96 7.95
C VAL A 146 -51.18 7.57 8.39
N VAL A 147 -50.23 6.71 8.70
CA VAL A 147 -50.45 5.38 9.27
C VAL A 147 -50.25 5.40 10.78
N LYS A 148 -50.87 4.46 11.48
CA LYS A 148 -50.74 4.32 12.93
C LYS A 148 -50.06 3.01 13.29
N ALA A 149 -49.03 3.09 14.11
CA ALA A 149 -48.19 1.98 14.53
C ALA A 149 -49.04 0.88 15.18
N GLY A 150 -48.82 -0.37 14.79
CA GLY A 150 -49.46 -1.58 15.32
C GLY A 150 -50.92 -1.77 14.87
N GLU A 151 -51.53 -0.80 14.13
CA GLU A 151 -52.96 -0.84 13.77
C GLU A 151 -53.16 -0.85 12.24
N THR A 152 -52.46 -0.01 11.47
CA THR A 152 -52.72 0.18 10.05
C THR A 152 -51.95 -0.86 9.21
N PRO A 153 -52.59 -1.66 8.35
CA PRO A 153 -51.90 -2.49 7.36
C PRO A 153 -51.00 -1.64 6.47
N LEU A 154 -49.70 -2.02 6.34
CA LEU A 154 -48.72 -1.24 5.61
C LEU A 154 -48.35 -1.91 4.29
N LEU A 155 -47.95 -3.22 4.36
CA LEU A 155 -47.59 -4.02 3.21
C LEU A 155 -48.24 -5.40 3.28
N ALA A 156 -48.66 -5.95 2.12
CA ALA A 156 -49.01 -7.36 2.00
C ALA A 156 -48.01 -8.07 1.10
N LEU A 157 -47.47 -9.17 1.56
CA LEU A 157 -46.42 -9.96 0.89
C LEU A 157 -46.98 -11.32 0.43
N ARG A 158 -46.51 -11.78 -0.70
CA ARG A 158 -46.78 -13.14 -1.21
C ARG A 158 -45.46 -13.81 -1.60
N ALA A 159 -45.32 -15.10 -1.29
CA ALA A 159 -44.17 -15.88 -1.72
C ALA A 159 -44.15 -16.05 -3.25
N ARG A 160 -43.04 -15.81 -3.89
CA ARG A 160 -42.86 -16.03 -5.34
C ARG A 160 -42.80 -17.53 -5.57
N GLY A 161 -43.77 -18.09 -6.34
CA GLY A 161 -43.80 -19.49 -6.67
C GLY A 161 -45.08 -20.25 -6.27
N ALA A 162 -46.07 -19.58 -5.63
CA ALA A 162 -47.35 -20.23 -5.28
C ALA A 162 -48.31 -20.43 -6.45
N ASP A 163 -48.08 -19.78 -7.60
CA ASP A 163 -49.00 -19.83 -8.74
C ASP A 163 -48.58 -20.78 -9.87
N ALA A 164 -47.57 -21.64 -9.68
CA ALA A 164 -47.09 -22.57 -10.74
C ALA A 164 -47.73 -23.99 -10.66
N SER A 165 -48.74 -24.24 -9.80
CA SER A 165 -49.33 -25.57 -9.62
C SER A 165 -50.82 -25.73 -10.02
N ALA A 166 -51.42 -24.74 -10.71
CA ALA A 166 -52.86 -24.82 -11.02
C ALA A 166 -53.21 -25.02 -12.50
N ASP A 167 -52.26 -25.08 -13.45
CA ASP A 167 -52.61 -25.26 -14.89
C ASP A 167 -51.67 -26.20 -15.63
N ALA A 168 -51.55 -27.44 -15.16
CA ALA A 168 -50.92 -28.50 -15.96
C ALA A 168 -51.52 -29.87 -15.65
N SER A 169 -52.80 -30.05 -16.02
CA SER A 169 -53.43 -31.36 -16.15
C SER A 169 -54.39 -31.37 -17.32
N ALA A 170 -53.87 -31.53 -18.53
CA ALA A 170 -54.52 -32.22 -19.69
C ALA A 170 -53.53 -32.24 -20.85
N ASP A 171 -53.25 -33.47 -21.26
CA ASP A 171 -52.61 -33.95 -22.48
C ASP A 171 -51.15 -34.43 -22.34
N ALA A 172 -51.08 -35.69 -21.95
CA ALA A 172 -49.95 -36.55 -22.30
C ALA A 172 -50.45 -37.97 -22.64
N SER A 173 -50.58 -38.29 -23.90
CA SER A 173 -50.56 -39.67 -24.30
C SER A 173 -49.65 -39.85 -25.52
N ALA A 174 -48.74 -40.81 -25.36
CA ALA A 174 -48.11 -41.63 -26.39
C ALA A 174 -46.95 -41.06 -27.24
N SER A 175 -45.72 -41.41 -26.91
CA SER A 175 -45.09 -42.48 -27.70
C SER A 175 -43.77 -42.94 -27.08
N ALA A 176 -43.73 -44.25 -26.83
CA ALA A 176 -42.53 -44.96 -26.43
C ALA A 176 -41.67 -45.28 -27.66
N SER A 177 -40.33 -45.24 -27.53
CA SER A 177 -39.49 -46.41 -27.77
C SER A 177 -37.99 -46.13 -27.76
N ALA A 178 -37.36 -46.95 -26.96
CA ALA A 178 -36.10 -47.68 -27.20
C ALA A 178 -34.74 -46.91 -27.25
N GLY A 179 -33.96 -47.22 -26.25
CA GLY A 179 -32.61 -47.71 -26.52
C GLY A 179 -31.47 -46.92 -25.93
N ALA A 180 -30.98 -47.30 -24.83
CA ALA A 180 -29.61 -47.73 -24.54
C ALA A 180 -29.24 -47.41 -23.09
N ALA A 181 -28.99 -48.48 -22.36
CA ALA A 181 -28.38 -48.40 -21.02
C ALA A 181 -26.93 -47.95 -21.11
N ALA A 182 -26.58 -46.97 -20.30
CA ALA A 182 -25.24 -46.76 -19.82
C ALA A 182 -25.27 -46.07 -18.45
N ASP A 183 -24.80 -46.80 -17.48
CA ASP A 183 -24.26 -46.39 -16.18
C ASP A 183 -24.90 -45.23 -15.44
N ALA A 184 -25.83 -45.52 -14.56
CA ALA A 184 -26.14 -44.72 -13.39
C ALA A 184 -25.04 -44.91 -12.34
N SER A 185 -23.94 -44.15 -12.47
CA SER A 185 -23.04 -43.93 -11.34
C SER A 185 -23.73 -43.00 -10.39
N CYS A 186 -24.04 -43.45 -9.19
CA CYS A 186 -24.54 -42.70 -8.06
C CYS A 186 -23.73 -41.40 -7.90
N ALA A 187 -24.32 -40.24 -8.15
CA ALA A 187 -23.83 -38.96 -7.68
C ALA A 187 -23.99 -38.96 -6.15
N GLN A 188 -22.88 -39.21 -5.45
CA GLN A 188 -22.81 -38.85 -4.03
C GLN A 188 -23.06 -37.36 -3.91
N PRO A 189 -23.81 -36.88 -2.88
CA PRO A 189 -23.98 -35.46 -2.63
C PRO A 189 -22.58 -34.83 -2.48
N ALA A 190 -22.34 -33.71 -3.15
CA ALA A 190 -21.09 -32.97 -3.09
C ALA A 190 -20.75 -32.73 -1.61
N ALA A 191 -19.59 -33.22 -1.17
CA ALA A 191 -19.17 -33.06 0.22
C ALA A 191 -18.98 -31.57 0.46
N GLU A 192 -19.81 -30.99 1.31
CA GLU A 192 -19.65 -29.65 1.84
C GLU A 192 -18.72 -29.73 3.05
N ALA A 193 -17.68 -28.92 3.06
CA ALA A 193 -16.75 -28.78 4.18
C ALA A 193 -16.69 -27.34 4.62
N ARG A 194 -16.59 -27.08 5.93
CA ARG A 194 -16.52 -25.75 6.52
C ARG A 194 -15.34 -25.65 7.48
N LYS A 195 -14.70 -24.48 7.52
CA LYS A 195 -13.58 -24.20 8.43
C LYS A 195 -13.57 -22.73 8.81
N SER A 196 -13.65 -22.43 10.11
CA SER A 196 -13.46 -21.08 10.61
C SER A 196 -12.00 -20.84 10.88
N ILE A 197 -11.49 -19.69 10.46
CA ILE A 197 -10.13 -19.23 10.71
C ILE A 197 -10.16 -17.78 11.18
N THR A 198 -9.22 -17.41 12.06
CA THR A 198 -9.02 -16.01 12.46
C THR A 198 -7.82 -15.47 11.75
N LEU A 199 -7.97 -14.37 11.00
CA LEU A 199 -6.89 -13.73 10.27
C LEU A 199 -5.91 -13.11 11.24
N THR A 200 -4.67 -13.50 11.20
CA THR A 200 -3.61 -13.01 12.11
C THR A 200 -2.69 -12.00 11.44
N GLN A 201 -2.84 -11.83 10.13
CA GLN A 201 -1.96 -10.97 9.34
C GLN A 201 -2.36 -9.49 9.46
N PRO A 202 -1.38 -8.57 9.53
CA PRO A 202 -1.63 -7.13 9.47
C PRO A 202 -2.43 -6.75 8.23
N GLY A 203 -3.49 -5.94 8.41
CA GLY A 203 -4.38 -5.56 7.32
C GLY A 203 -5.41 -6.61 6.92
N GLY A 204 -5.44 -7.80 7.55
CA GLY A 204 -6.47 -8.81 7.33
C GLY A 204 -6.48 -9.41 5.92
N LEU A 205 -7.68 -9.59 5.34
CA LEU A 205 -7.86 -10.19 4.00
C LEU A 205 -7.62 -9.14 2.91
N HIS A 206 -6.35 -8.84 2.62
CA HIS A 206 -5.96 -7.93 1.54
C HIS A 206 -5.53 -8.68 0.26
N ALA A 207 -5.18 -7.95 -0.82
CA ALA A 207 -5.00 -8.50 -2.16
C ALA A 207 -4.01 -9.68 -2.26
N ARG A 208 -2.92 -9.66 -1.51
CA ARG A 208 -1.91 -10.73 -1.56
C ARG A 208 -2.34 -12.03 -0.92
N PRO A 209 -2.84 -12.06 0.35
CA PRO A 209 -3.44 -13.27 0.92
C PRO A 209 -4.56 -13.82 0.05
N ALA A 210 -5.43 -12.94 -0.47
CA ALA A 210 -6.52 -13.32 -1.36
C ALA A 210 -5.99 -13.99 -2.65
N ALA A 211 -4.97 -13.41 -3.29
CA ALA A 211 -4.36 -13.96 -4.50
C ALA A 211 -3.66 -15.30 -4.24
N ARG A 212 -2.92 -15.45 -3.11
CA ARG A 212 -2.28 -16.72 -2.73
C ARG A 212 -3.31 -17.79 -2.42
N ALA A 213 -4.36 -17.46 -1.69
CA ALA A 213 -5.45 -18.38 -1.37
C ALA A 213 -6.14 -18.89 -2.63
N ARG A 214 -6.39 -18.00 -3.60
CA ARG A 214 -6.91 -18.33 -4.93
C ARG A 214 -5.98 -19.32 -5.66
N GLU A 215 -4.68 -19.04 -5.69
CA GLU A 215 -3.71 -19.91 -6.38
C GLU A 215 -3.57 -21.27 -5.67
N ALA A 216 -3.67 -21.33 -4.35
CA ALA A 216 -3.61 -22.58 -3.59
C ALA A 216 -4.79 -23.54 -3.89
N ALA A 217 -5.93 -23.01 -4.29
CA ALA A 217 -7.10 -23.79 -4.70
C ALA A 217 -7.06 -24.19 -6.19
N ARG A 218 -6.14 -23.62 -6.97
CA ARG A 218 -6.05 -23.88 -8.41
C ARG A 218 -5.80 -25.35 -8.73
N GLY A 219 -6.56 -25.89 -9.68
CA GLY A 219 -6.47 -27.30 -10.11
C GLY A 219 -7.11 -28.30 -9.15
N LEU A 220 -7.83 -27.88 -8.11
CA LEU A 220 -8.68 -28.72 -7.28
C LEU A 220 -10.13 -28.70 -7.80
N ASP A 221 -10.81 -29.83 -7.71
CA ASP A 221 -12.24 -29.95 -8.00
C ASP A 221 -13.05 -29.50 -6.77
N ALA A 222 -12.98 -28.19 -6.49
CA ALA A 222 -13.64 -27.59 -5.35
C ALA A 222 -13.98 -26.11 -5.63
N HIS A 223 -15.16 -25.69 -5.20
CA HIS A 223 -15.58 -24.30 -5.12
C HIS A 223 -15.47 -23.85 -3.66
N VAL A 224 -14.82 -22.72 -3.40
CA VAL A 224 -14.62 -22.21 -2.04
C VAL A 224 -15.18 -20.79 -1.95
N ASP A 225 -16.06 -20.58 -0.99
CA ASP A 225 -16.59 -19.27 -0.58
C ASP A 225 -15.99 -18.85 0.75
N VAL A 226 -15.74 -17.55 0.89
CA VAL A 226 -15.31 -16.92 2.14
C VAL A 226 -16.46 -16.10 2.69
N HIS A 227 -16.85 -16.37 3.92
CA HIS A 227 -17.94 -15.71 4.61
C HIS A 227 -17.38 -14.85 5.73
N PHE A 228 -17.85 -13.61 5.82
CA PHE A 228 -17.49 -12.68 6.89
C PHE A 228 -18.65 -11.73 7.16
N GLU A 229 -19.10 -11.66 8.42
CA GLU A 229 -20.20 -10.77 8.88
C GLU A 229 -21.45 -10.81 7.99
N GLY A 230 -21.85 -12.02 7.58
CA GLY A 230 -23.05 -12.22 6.75
C GLY A 230 -22.86 -11.91 5.26
N ARG A 231 -21.69 -11.40 4.86
CA ARG A 231 -21.29 -11.26 3.46
C ARG A 231 -20.54 -12.49 3.00
N LYS A 232 -20.59 -12.79 1.72
CA LYS A 232 -19.82 -13.88 1.11
C LYS A 232 -19.12 -13.40 -0.16
N ALA A 233 -17.95 -13.96 -0.42
CA ALA A 233 -17.24 -13.77 -1.68
C ALA A 233 -16.64 -15.09 -2.13
N ALA A 234 -16.68 -15.35 -3.44
CA ALA A 234 -16.02 -16.50 -4.02
C ALA A 234 -14.49 -16.33 -3.93
N LEU A 235 -13.78 -17.39 -3.56
CA LEU A 235 -12.31 -17.36 -3.45
C LEU A 235 -11.62 -16.96 -4.75
N GLN A 236 -12.26 -17.19 -5.89
CA GLN A 236 -11.76 -16.82 -7.21
C GLN A 236 -11.73 -15.31 -7.46
N SER A 237 -12.55 -14.53 -6.75
CA SER A 237 -12.60 -13.08 -6.87
C SER A 237 -11.79 -12.39 -5.78
N VAL A 238 -10.64 -11.86 -6.14
CA VAL A 238 -9.79 -11.07 -5.23
C VAL A 238 -10.51 -9.78 -4.84
N VAL A 239 -11.18 -9.14 -5.78
CA VAL A 239 -11.96 -7.91 -5.53
C VAL A 239 -13.13 -8.19 -4.58
N GLY A 240 -13.86 -9.30 -4.79
CA GLY A 240 -14.92 -9.73 -3.88
C GLY A 240 -14.42 -10.02 -2.47
N LEU A 241 -13.26 -10.68 -2.34
CA LEU A 241 -12.63 -10.96 -1.06
C LEU A 241 -12.23 -9.67 -0.32
N LEU A 242 -11.69 -8.69 -1.05
CA LEU A 242 -11.36 -7.36 -0.51
C LEU A 242 -12.62 -6.61 -0.05
N GLY A 243 -13.69 -6.72 -0.81
CA GLY A 243 -15.01 -6.13 -0.48
C GLY A 243 -15.65 -6.69 0.79
N LEU A 244 -15.18 -7.84 1.32
CA LEU A 244 -15.61 -8.35 2.62
C LEU A 244 -15.17 -7.43 3.77
N GLY A 245 -14.04 -6.72 3.63
CA GLY A 245 -13.52 -5.85 4.67
C GLY A 245 -13.06 -6.59 5.93
N ALA A 246 -12.67 -7.87 5.80
CA ALA A 246 -12.21 -8.67 6.93
C ALA A 246 -10.81 -8.21 7.36
N GLY A 247 -10.75 -7.41 8.41
CA GLY A 247 -9.52 -6.84 8.96
C GLY A 247 -8.66 -7.84 9.75
N GLU A 248 -7.58 -7.34 10.32
CA GLU A 248 -6.74 -8.10 11.25
C GLU A 248 -7.57 -8.58 12.45
N HIS A 249 -7.34 -9.81 12.87
CA HIS A 249 -8.11 -10.52 13.92
C HIS A 249 -9.58 -10.83 13.59
N ALA A 250 -10.03 -10.58 12.35
CA ALA A 250 -11.34 -10.99 11.90
C ALA A 250 -11.41 -12.53 11.79
N THR A 251 -12.53 -13.11 12.27
CA THR A 251 -12.79 -14.54 12.07
C THR A 251 -13.68 -14.71 10.85
N ILE A 252 -13.15 -15.36 9.82
CA ILE A 252 -13.86 -15.70 8.59
C ILE A 252 -14.21 -17.18 8.55
N GLU A 253 -15.31 -17.54 7.89
CA GLU A 253 -15.68 -18.92 7.63
C GLU A 253 -15.41 -19.28 6.16
N LEU A 254 -14.66 -20.33 5.93
CA LEU A 254 -14.39 -20.90 4.61
C LEU A 254 -15.40 -22.04 4.40
N VAL A 255 -16.11 -21.99 3.27
CA VAL A 255 -17.08 -23.02 2.87
C VAL A 255 -16.66 -23.58 1.52
N ALA A 256 -16.37 -24.86 1.47
CA ALA A 256 -15.97 -25.52 0.22
C ALA A 256 -16.95 -26.62 -0.18
N THR A 257 -17.24 -26.70 -1.47
CA THR A 257 -18.07 -27.75 -2.08
C THR A 257 -17.30 -28.40 -3.24
N GLY A 258 -17.46 -29.68 -3.43
CA GLY A 258 -16.78 -30.43 -4.48
C GLY A 258 -16.03 -31.67 -3.96
N ARG A 259 -15.41 -32.42 -4.87
CA ARG A 259 -14.69 -33.67 -4.50
C ARG A 259 -13.44 -33.37 -3.63
N ASP A 260 -12.76 -32.29 -3.90
CA ASP A 260 -11.55 -31.88 -3.19
C ASP A 260 -11.83 -30.84 -2.08
N ALA A 261 -13.09 -30.67 -1.63
CA ALA A 261 -13.50 -29.63 -0.69
C ALA A 261 -12.64 -29.56 0.58
N ALA A 262 -12.43 -30.68 1.27
CA ALA A 262 -11.61 -30.72 2.48
C ALA A 262 -10.14 -30.32 2.22
N LYS A 263 -9.58 -30.78 1.11
CA LYS A 263 -8.20 -30.47 0.69
C LYS A 263 -8.05 -29.01 0.28
N ALA A 264 -9.06 -28.44 -0.36
CA ALA A 264 -9.10 -27.04 -0.72
C ALA A 264 -9.12 -26.16 0.54
N LEU A 265 -9.99 -26.49 1.52
CA LEU A 265 -10.03 -25.76 2.78
C LEU A 265 -8.70 -25.77 3.53
N GLU A 266 -8.02 -26.92 3.58
CA GLU A 266 -6.71 -27.02 4.24
C GLU A 266 -5.66 -26.12 3.57
N ARG A 267 -5.59 -26.15 2.25
CA ARG A 267 -4.64 -25.33 1.47
C ARG A 267 -4.98 -23.84 1.56
N VAL A 268 -6.25 -23.49 1.38
CA VAL A 268 -6.72 -22.11 1.47
C VAL A 268 -6.51 -21.55 2.88
N ALA A 269 -6.92 -22.31 3.90
CA ALA A 269 -6.71 -21.92 5.30
C ALA A 269 -5.22 -21.76 5.63
N HIS A 270 -4.38 -22.67 5.12
CA HIS A 270 -2.93 -22.56 5.28
C HIS A 270 -2.39 -21.26 4.70
N GLU A 271 -2.79 -20.90 3.46
CA GLU A 271 -2.34 -19.66 2.83
C GLU A 271 -2.93 -18.39 3.43
N LEU A 272 -4.17 -18.45 3.92
CA LEU A 272 -4.81 -17.32 4.62
C LEU A 272 -4.31 -17.17 6.06
N LEU A 273 -3.90 -18.23 6.73
CA LEU A 273 -3.26 -18.22 8.05
C LEU A 273 -1.75 -18.12 7.95
N ARG A 274 -1.19 -18.35 6.78
CA ARG A 274 0.19 -18.10 6.50
C ARG A 274 0.38 -16.61 6.67
N GLU A 275 0.92 -16.22 7.82
CA GLU A 275 1.30 -14.85 8.08
C GLU A 275 2.10 -14.39 6.88
N ALA A 276 1.76 -13.23 6.33
CA ALA A 276 2.54 -12.60 5.30
C ALA A 276 3.88 -12.20 5.93
N HIS A 277 4.77 -13.17 6.00
CA HIS A 277 6.12 -12.95 6.41
C HIS A 277 6.85 -12.33 5.21
N GLY A 278 6.86 -11.02 5.15
CA GLY A 278 7.66 -10.29 4.22
C GLY A 278 6.90 -9.36 3.29
N GLU A 279 6.51 -8.34 3.83
CA GLU A 279 6.39 -6.97 3.39
C GLU A 279 5.47 -6.30 4.40
N ALA A 280 6.06 -5.63 5.38
CA ALA A 280 5.39 -4.47 5.91
C ALA A 280 5.11 -3.62 4.67
N GLU A 281 3.91 -3.70 4.12
CA GLU A 281 3.39 -2.53 3.44
C GLU A 281 3.72 -1.39 4.41
N GLU A 282 4.52 -0.43 3.95
CA GLU A 282 4.48 0.88 4.58
C GLU A 282 3.00 1.10 4.82
N LYS A 283 2.57 1.08 6.07
CA LYS A 283 1.22 1.52 6.38
C LYS A 283 1.20 2.90 5.79
N PRO A 284 0.45 3.13 4.71
CA PRO A 284 0.38 4.45 4.15
C PRO A 284 -0.03 5.32 5.32
N ALA A 285 0.75 6.35 5.58
CA ALA A 285 0.48 7.29 6.64
C ALA A 285 -1.00 7.57 6.56
N ARG A 286 -1.71 7.24 7.61
CA ARG A 286 -3.12 7.57 7.76
C ARG A 286 -3.22 9.00 7.28
N ILE A 287 -3.82 9.19 6.11
CA ILE A 287 -4.16 10.53 5.64
C ILE A 287 -5.26 10.93 6.61
N VAL A 288 -4.85 11.39 7.77
CA VAL A 288 -5.67 12.26 8.55
C VAL A 288 -5.93 13.38 7.57
N SER A 289 -7.15 13.53 7.09
CA SER A 289 -7.62 14.80 6.53
C SER A 289 -6.96 15.88 7.36
N PRO A 290 -6.22 16.82 6.79
CA PRO A 290 -5.42 17.73 7.58
C PRO A 290 -6.33 18.30 8.64
N ALA A 291 -6.22 17.77 9.86
CA ALA A 291 -6.66 18.53 11.02
C ALA A 291 -6.03 19.89 10.85
N PRO A 292 -6.72 20.99 11.10
CA PRO A 292 -6.19 22.32 10.88
C PRO A 292 -4.79 22.35 11.46
N ALA A 293 -3.82 22.58 10.60
CA ALA A 293 -2.39 22.41 10.79
C ALA A 293 -2.00 22.64 12.25
N ALA A 294 -1.40 21.60 12.87
CA ALA A 294 -0.79 21.76 14.18
C ALA A 294 0.11 23.01 14.10
N ALA A 295 -0.28 24.05 14.81
CA ALA A 295 0.48 25.26 14.97
C ALA A 295 1.85 24.90 15.54
N GLY A 296 2.90 24.97 14.70
CA GLY A 296 4.23 24.61 15.18
C GLY A 296 5.42 24.90 14.30
N ILE A 297 5.22 25.22 13.04
CA ILE A 297 6.27 25.87 12.23
C ILE A 297 5.60 27.08 11.61
N ALA A 298 5.96 28.27 12.07
CA ALA A 298 5.60 29.52 11.43
C ALA A 298 6.15 29.47 10.00
N ARG A 299 5.34 28.97 9.04
CA ARG A 299 5.61 29.18 7.63
C ARG A 299 5.59 30.68 7.42
N ALA A 300 6.68 31.22 6.91
CA ALA A 300 6.68 32.58 6.43
C ALA A 300 5.43 32.81 5.54
N PRO A 301 4.75 33.93 5.61
CA PRO A 301 3.60 34.19 4.76
C PRO A 301 4.01 33.94 3.33
N LEU A 302 3.23 33.06 2.64
CA LEU A 302 3.46 32.73 1.23
C LEU A 302 3.34 34.04 0.43
N GLU A 303 4.31 34.27 -0.43
CA GLU A 303 4.23 35.37 -1.39
C GLU A 303 2.96 35.23 -2.26
N PRO A 304 2.39 36.34 -2.73
CA PRO A 304 1.26 36.24 -3.69
C PRO A 304 1.61 35.32 -4.85
N ASN A 305 0.65 34.52 -5.31
CA ASN A 305 0.81 33.55 -6.41
C ASN A 305 1.72 32.36 -6.12
N THR A 306 1.89 31.97 -4.86
CA THR A 306 2.71 30.81 -4.50
C THR A 306 1.88 29.76 -3.79
N LEU A 307 2.05 28.49 -4.18
CA LEU A 307 1.49 27.33 -3.50
C LEU A 307 2.61 26.54 -2.83
N ALA A 308 2.35 26.06 -1.61
CA ALA A 308 3.25 25.18 -0.90
C ALA A 308 2.91 23.72 -1.18
N GLY A 309 3.94 22.90 -1.28
CA GLY A 309 3.84 21.43 -1.40
C GLY A 309 4.96 20.74 -0.63
N VAL A 310 5.02 19.43 -0.74
CA VAL A 310 6.06 18.58 -0.17
C VAL A 310 7.00 18.13 -1.30
N CYS A 311 8.32 18.18 -1.06
CA CYS A 311 9.31 17.72 -2.03
C CYS A 311 9.22 16.19 -2.20
N ALA A 312 8.86 15.74 -3.38
CA ALA A 312 8.91 14.33 -3.77
C ALA A 312 10.20 13.98 -4.51
N ALA A 313 10.66 14.84 -5.41
CA ALA A 313 11.95 14.77 -6.09
C ALA A 313 12.54 16.18 -6.20
N PRO A 314 13.80 16.41 -5.72
CA PRO A 314 14.35 17.75 -5.65
C PRO A 314 14.74 18.29 -7.03
N GLY A 315 14.67 19.61 -7.18
CA GLY A 315 15.11 20.32 -8.36
C GLY A 315 14.30 21.58 -8.61
N ILE A 316 14.77 22.37 -9.60
CA ILE A 316 14.11 23.59 -10.04
C ILE A 316 13.70 23.43 -11.50
N ALA A 317 12.46 23.75 -11.82
CA ALA A 317 11.94 23.73 -13.16
C ALA A 317 11.17 25.01 -13.47
N VAL A 318 11.27 25.44 -14.73
CA VAL A 318 10.45 26.51 -15.29
C VAL A 318 9.73 25.91 -16.48
N GLY A 319 8.43 26.14 -16.56
CA GLY A 319 7.68 25.56 -17.67
C GLY A 319 6.25 26.04 -17.75
N THR A 320 5.53 25.44 -18.66
CA THR A 320 4.12 25.70 -18.90
C THR A 320 3.27 24.67 -18.19
N LEU A 321 2.36 25.12 -17.33
CA LEU A 321 1.44 24.23 -16.61
C LEU A 321 0.50 23.55 -17.59
N VAL A 322 0.50 22.23 -17.57
CA VAL A 322 -0.40 21.38 -18.36
C VAL A 322 -1.12 20.47 -17.39
N ARG A 323 -2.44 20.59 -17.31
CA ARG A 323 -3.22 19.65 -16.53
C ARG A 323 -3.14 18.28 -17.21
N TRP A 324 -2.69 17.32 -16.44
CA TRP A 324 -2.77 15.91 -16.80
C TRP A 324 -4.16 15.41 -16.38
N ASP A 325 -5.20 16.11 -16.91
CA ASP A 325 -6.54 15.63 -16.72
C ASP A 325 -6.65 14.32 -17.53
N ASP A 326 -7.14 13.30 -16.90
CA ASP A 326 -7.82 12.25 -17.63
C ASP A 326 -8.91 12.93 -18.46
N ALA A 327 -8.62 13.19 -19.73
CA ALA A 327 -9.69 13.45 -20.67
C ALA A 327 -10.63 12.26 -20.46
N GLN A 328 -11.80 12.53 -19.85
CA GLN A 328 -12.74 11.48 -19.52
C GLN A 328 -12.99 10.73 -20.83
N ILE A 329 -12.33 9.57 -20.95
CA ILE A 329 -12.64 8.64 -22.01
C ILE A 329 -14.09 8.26 -21.69
N VAL A 330 -15.04 8.80 -22.35
CA VAL A 330 -16.47 8.45 -22.18
C VAL A 330 -16.79 7.44 -23.27
N PRO A 331 -16.71 6.11 -22.97
CA PRO A 331 -17.15 5.12 -23.94
C PRO A 331 -18.65 5.30 -24.20
N PRO A 332 -19.11 5.07 -25.43
CA PRO A 332 -20.54 5.13 -25.72
C PRO A 332 -21.27 4.06 -24.91
N GLU A 333 -22.38 4.43 -24.30
CA GLU A 333 -23.15 3.54 -23.44
C GLU A 333 -23.68 2.32 -24.19
N LEU A 334 -24.24 2.53 -25.37
CA LEU A 334 -24.83 1.47 -26.20
C LEU A 334 -23.79 0.84 -27.13
N ALA A 335 -23.82 -0.46 -27.23
CA ALA A 335 -23.03 -1.23 -28.17
C ALA A 335 -23.35 -0.87 -29.62
N SER A 336 -22.33 -0.76 -30.47
CA SER A 336 -22.50 -0.65 -31.91
C SER A 336 -22.61 -2.01 -32.60
N GLY A 337 -22.27 -3.09 -31.89
CA GLY A 337 -22.23 -4.47 -32.36
C GLY A 337 -23.17 -5.40 -31.58
N THR A 338 -23.04 -6.70 -31.85
CA THR A 338 -23.76 -7.71 -31.07
C THR A 338 -23.05 -7.95 -29.72
N PRO A 339 -23.76 -8.39 -28.66
CA PRO A 339 -23.15 -8.69 -27.38
C PRO A 339 -21.96 -9.66 -27.48
N ALA A 340 -22.04 -10.65 -28.38
CA ALA A 340 -20.94 -11.56 -28.64
C ALA A 340 -19.73 -10.89 -29.30
N ALA A 341 -19.92 -9.83 -30.08
CA ALA A 341 -18.82 -9.05 -30.66
C ALA A 341 -18.16 -8.16 -29.62
N GLU A 342 -18.93 -7.52 -28.76
CA GLU A 342 -18.44 -6.68 -27.66
C GLU A 342 -17.68 -7.53 -26.62
N SER A 343 -18.17 -8.74 -26.27
CA SER A 343 -17.44 -9.64 -25.38
C SER A 343 -16.09 -10.04 -25.96
N ARG A 344 -16.00 -10.35 -27.26
CA ARG A 344 -14.72 -10.63 -27.92
C ARG A 344 -13.79 -9.43 -28.00
N LEU A 345 -14.34 -8.21 -28.06
CA LEU A 345 -13.53 -6.97 -27.97
C LEU A 345 -12.93 -6.82 -26.58
N LEU A 346 -13.73 -7.04 -25.54
CA LEU A 346 -13.27 -7.03 -24.15
C LEU A 346 -12.18 -8.10 -23.91
N ASP A 347 -12.43 -9.36 -24.31
CA ASP A 347 -11.47 -10.46 -24.13
C ASP A 347 -10.12 -10.17 -24.80
N ARG A 348 -10.12 -9.58 -26.02
CA ARG A 348 -8.89 -9.16 -26.69
C ARG A 348 -8.16 -8.04 -25.95
N ALA A 349 -8.89 -7.04 -25.47
CA ALA A 349 -8.31 -5.93 -24.74
C ALA A 349 -7.69 -6.40 -23.41
N LEU A 350 -8.35 -7.28 -22.68
CA LEU A 350 -7.82 -7.88 -21.45
C LEU A 350 -6.54 -8.68 -21.72
N ALA A 351 -6.52 -9.52 -22.76
CA ALA A 351 -5.34 -10.29 -23.15
C ALA A 351 -4.16 -9.39 -23.58
N GLU A 352 -4.44 -8.30 -24.30
CA GLU A 352 -3.43 -7.34 -24.70
C GLU A 352 -2.82 -6.62 -23.49
N VAL A 353 -3.66 -6.18 -22.54
CA VAL A 353 -3.20 -5.50 -21.31
C VAL A 353 -2.41 -6.47 -20.43
N ASP A 354 -2.82 -7.74 -20.30
CA ASP A 354 -2.06 -8.75 -19.56
C ASP A 354 -0.67 -8.96 -20.15
N ALA A 355 -0.54 -9.08 -21.46
CA ALA A 355 0.76 -9.22 -22.13
C ALA A 355 1.66 -7.99 -21.94
N GLN A 356 1.07 -6.77 -21.94
CA GLN A 356 1.80 -5.53 -21.66
C GLN A 356 2.30 -5.50 -20.21
N LEU A 357 1.44 -5.83 -19.25
CA LEU A 357 1.79 -5.89 -17.83
C LEU A 357 2.87 -6.94 -17.56
N GLU A 358 2.76 -8.14 -18.16
CA GLU A 358 3.78 -9.18 -18.06
C GLU A 358 5.15 -8.72 -18.55
N THR A 359 5.17 -7.98 -19.66
CA THR A 359 6.40 -7.40 -20.21
C THR A 359 6.98 -6.37 -19.24
N THR A 360 6.13 -5.49 -18.69
CA THR A 360 6.53 -4.47 -17.71
C THR A 360 7.10 -5.12 -16.42
N VAL A 361 6.44 -6.16 -15.91
CA VAL A 361 6.94 -6.94 -14.74
C VAL A 361 8.32 -7.52 -15.03
N ARG A 362 8.51 -8.14 -16.19
CA ARG A 362 9.81 -8.72 -16.59
C ARG A 362 10.90 -7.67 -16.72
N GLU A 363 10.61 -6.52 -17.29
CA GLU A 363 11.56 -5.43 -17.46
C GLU A 363 11.90 -4.77 -16.13
N ALA A 364 10.91 -4.51 -15.26
CA ALA A 364 11.12 -3.98 -13.92
C ALA A 364 11.97 -4.96 -13.07
N SER A 365 11.67 -6.25 -13.13
CA SER A 365 12.46 -7.29 -12.45
C SER A 365 13.90 -7.35 -12.95
N ARG A 366 14.13 -7.24 -14.27
CA ARG A 366 15.50 -7.21 -14.84
C ARG A 366 16.29 -5.98 -14.40
N ARG A 367 15.62 -4.84 -14.20
CA ARG A 367 16.23 -3.60 -13.69
C ARG A 367 16.41 -3.59 -12.16
N GLY A 368 15.96 -4.64 -11.47
CA GLY A 368 15.98 -4.68 -10.00
C GLY A 368 14.94 -3.77 -9.33
N ALA A 369 13.98 -3.23 -10.09
CA ALA A 369 12.89 -2.39 -9.57
C ALA A 369 11.75 -3.28 -9.02
N ILE A 370 12.03 -3.97 -7.91
CA ILE A 370 11.19 -5.04 -7.37
C ILE A 370 9.82 -4.51 -6.91
N GLY A 371 9.79 -3.33 -6.26
CA GLY A 371 8.55 -2.69 -5.87
C GLY A 371 7.64 -2.40 -7.07
N GLU A 372 8.21 -1.86 -8.14
CA GLU A 372 7.49 -1.61 -9.40
C GLU A 372 6.96 -2.91 -10.03
N ALA A 373 7.79 -3.96 -10.06
CA ALA A 373 7.38 -5.28 -10.54
C ALA A 373 6.22 -5.87 -9.74
N GLY A 374 6.24 -5.71 -8.41
CA GLY A 374 5.18 -6.17 -7.50
C GLY A 374 3.84 -5.48 -7.77
N ILE A 375 3.85 -4.17 -8.01
CA ILE A 375 2.63 -3.40 -8.35
C ILE A 375 1.98 -3.95 -9.62
N PHE A 376 2.75 -4.09 -10.68
CA PHE A 376 2.21 -4.59 -11.96
C PHE A 376 1.81 -6.07 -11.91
N ALA A 377 2.43 -6.87 -11.05
CA ALA A 377 1.97 -8.24 -10.80
C ALA A 377 0.58 -8.28 -10.13
N VAL A 378 0.31 -7.36 -9.19
CA VAL A 378 -1.04 -7.20 -8.60
C VAL A 378 -2.05 -6.74 -9.65
N HIS A 379 -1.69 -5.79 -10.53
CA HIS A 379 -2.56 -5.35 -11.62
C HIS A 379 -2.97 -6.52 -12.53
N ARG A 380 -2.07 -7.48 -12.81
CA ARG A 380 -2.42 -8.69 -13.58
C ARG A 380 -3.47 -9.55 -12.86
N VAL A 381 -3.31 -9.73 -11.56
CA VAL A 381 -4.28 -10.50 -10.75
C VAL A 381 -5.67 -9.86 -10.75
N LEU A 382 -5.71 -8.52 -10.61
CA LEU A 382 -6.96 -7.75 -10.64
C LEU A 382 -7.61 -7.76 -12.04
N LEU A 383 -6.81 -7.67 -13.10
CA LEU A 383 -7.29 -7.73 -14.48
C LEU A 383 -8.02 -9.04 -14.81
N GLU A 384 -7.57 -10.15 -14.22
CA GLU A 384 -8.16 -11.49 -14.40
C GLU A 384 -9.26 -11.81 -13.37
N ASP A 385 -9.71 -10.84 -12.57
CA ASP A 385 -10.68 -11.09 -11.52
C ASP A 385 -12.06 -11.42 -12.12
N PRO A 386 -12.62 -12.61 -11.83
CA PRO A 386 -13.90 -13.04 -12.40
C PRO A 386 -15.06 -12.07 -12.06
N ALA A 387 -15.06 -11.48 -10.87
CA ALA A 387 -16.11 -10.54 -10.48
C ALA A 387 -16.13 -9.28 -11.35
N LEU A 388 -14.97 -8.82 -11.81
CA LEU A 388 -14.88 -7.70 -12.75
C LEU A 388 -15.28 -8.14 -14.16
N VAL A 389 -14.73 -9.26 -14.63
CA VAL A 389 -14.94 -9.72 -16.00
C VAL A 389 -16.39 -10.16 -16.23
N ASP A 390 -16.97 -10.89 -15.29
CA ASP A 390 -18.35 -11.39 -15.40
C ASP A 390 -19.36 -10.26 -15.27
N ALA A 391 -19.18 -9.32 -14.33
CA ALA A 391 -20.04 -8.14 -14.22
C ALA A 391 -19.99 -7.27 -15.51
N ALA A 392 -18.83 -7.10 -16.12
CA ALA A 392 -18.74 -6.41 -17.40
C ALA A 392 -19.47 -7.18 -18.54
N ARG A 393 -19.35 -8.51 -18.57
CA ARG A 393 -20.08 -9.35 -19.53
C ARG A 393 -21.59 -9.32 -19.34
N ASP A 394 -22.06 -9.23 -18.09
CA ASP A 394 -23.48 -9.08 -17.78
C ASP A 394 -24.02 -7.77 -18.37
N LEU A 395 -23.31 -6.65 -18.18
CA LEU A 395 -23.67 -5.38 -18.80
C LEU A 395 -23.64 -5.44 -20.34
N ILE A 396 -22.65 -6.14 -20.92
CA ILE A 396 -22.60 -6.37 -22.38
C ILE A 396 -23.81 -7.17 -22.84
N SER A 397 -24.25 -8.18 -22.08
CA SER A 397 -25.43 -8.98 -22.42
C SER A 397 -26.71 -8.12 -22.46
N LEU A 398 -26.76 -7.03 -21.66
CA LEU A 398 -27.81 -6.03 -21.67
C LEU A 398 -27.68 -4.99 -22.79
N GLY A 399 -26.75 -5.17 -23.74
CA GLY A 399 -26.58 -4.30 -24.90
C GLY A 399 -25.65 -3.11 -24.67
N LYS A 400 -24.91 -3.07 -23.59
CA LYS A 400 -23.90 -2.02 -23.36
C LYS A 400 -22.62 -2.30 -24.15
N SER A 401 -21.87 -1.22 -24.50
CA SER A 401 -20.58 -1.38 -25.17
C SER A 401 -19.53 -1.97 -24.20
N ALA A 402 -18.52 -2.66 -24.71
CA ALA A 402 -17.44 -3.22 -23.94
C ALA A 402 -16.74 -2.18 -23.05
N GLY A 403 -16.51 -0.98 -23.58
CA GLY A 403 -15.85 0.11 -22.82
C GLY A 403 -16.73 0.66 -21.70
N TYR A 404 -18.00 0.88 -21.95
CA TYR A 404 -18.94 1.33 -20.92
C TYR A 404 -19.12 0.28 -19.82
N ALA A 405 -19.33 -0.97 -20.21
CA ALA A 405 -19.53 -2.09 -19.30
C ALA A 405 -18.33 -2.27 -18.36
N TRP A 406 -17.12 -2.24 -18.92
CA TRP A 406 -15.89 -2.31 -18.13
C TRP A 406 -15.75 -1.15 -17.15
N ARG A 407 -15.94 0.09 -17.63
CA ARG A 407 -15.84 1.28 -16.79
C ARG A 407 -16.85 1.32 -15.65
N GLU A 408 -18.12 0.98 -15.92
CA GLU A 408 -19.13 0.96 -14.86
C GLU A 408 -18.86 -0.11 -13.82
N THR A 409 -18.36 -1.28 -14.24
CA THR A 409 -17.91 -2.31 -13.32
C THR A 409 -16.77 -1.82 -12.42
N ILE A 410 -15.74 -1.18 -12.99
CA ILE A 410 -14.64 -0.63 -12.21
C ILE A 410 -15.10 0.48 -11.27
N ARG A 411 -16.00 1.36 -11.72
CA ARG A 411 -16.57 2.43 -10.87
C ARG A 411 -17.33 1.87 -9.67
N ALA A 412 -18.18 0.88 -9.90
CA ALA A 412 -18.93 0.23 -8.82
C ALA A 412 -17.98 -0.37 -7.77
N GLN A 413 -16.94 -1.08 -8.21
CA GLN A 413 -15.96 -1.67 -7.28
C GLN A 413 -15.08 -0.62 -6.58
N THR A 414 -14.71 0.45 -7.29
CA THR A 414 -13.96 1.55 -6.69
C THR A 414 -14.77 2.29 -5.63
N ALA A 415 -16.08 2.46 -5.83
CA ALA A 415 -16.98 3.04 -4.84
C ALA A 415 -17.05 2.19 -3.56
N VAL A 416 -17.16 0.87 -3.70
CA VAL A 416 -17.15 -0.06 -2.55
C VAL A 416 -15.85 0.04 -1.74
N LEU A 417 -14.71 0.21 -2.41
CA LEU A 417 -13.41 0.35 -1.75
C LEU A 417 -13.18 1.74 -1.14
N ALA A 418 -13.85 2.78 -1.66
CA ALA A 418 -13.72 4.15 -1.16
C ALA A 418 -14.51 4.39 0.13
N ASP A 419 -15.57 3.61 0.38
CA ASP A 419 -16.42 3.71 1.58
C ASP A 419 -15.81 3.10 2.85
N VAL A 420 -14.67 2.46 2.73
CA VAL A 420 -13.97 1.87 3.87
C VAL A 420 -12.84 2.81 4.29
N ASP A 421 -12.85 3.29 5.53
CA ASP A 421 -11.84 4.19 6.13
C ASP A 421 -10.46 3.51 6.29
N ASP A 422 -9.96 2.86 5.24
CA ASP A 422 -8.68 2.17 5.19
C ASP A 422 -7.82 2.67 4.04
N THR A 423 -6.65 3.21 4.38
CA THR A 423 -5.67 3.76 3.42
C THR A 423 -5.17 2.73 2.40
N LEU A 424 -5.11 1.45 2.78
CA LEU A 424 -4.78 0.32 1.90
C LEU A 424 -5.81 0.12 0.79
N LEU A 425 -7.09 0.30 1.13
CA LEU A 425 -8.18 0.18 0.16
C LEU A 425 -8.24 1.38 -0.79
N ALA A 426 -7.82 2.58 -0.33
CA ALA A 426 -7.70 3.76 -1.18
C ALA A 426 -6.62 3.59 -2.26
N GLU A 427 -5.48 2.94 -1.95
CA GLU A 427 -4.46 2.60 -2.95
C GLU A 427 -4.98 1.60 -3.99
N ARG A 428 -5.80 0.63 -3.58
CA ARG A 428 -6.42 -0.33 -4.51
C ARG A 428 -7.43 0.32 -5.45
N ALA A 429 -8.12 1.36 -4.99
CA ALA A 429 -8.94 2.17 -5.87
C ALA A 429 -8.11 2.88 -6.96
N ALA A 430 -6.87 3.25 -6.67
CA ALA A 430 -5.94 3.79 -7.66
C ALA A 430 -5.47 2.72 -8.66
N ASP A 431 -5.17 1.50 -8.19
CA ASP A 431 -4.81 0.36 -9.05
C ASP A 431 -5.92 0.00 -10.02
N LEU A 432 -7.17 -0.07 -9.56
CA LEU A 432 -8.34 -0.32 -10.42
C LEU A 432 -8.52 0.78 -11.47
N ARG A 433 -8.30 2.05 -11.11
CA ARG A 433 -8.33 3.17 -12.06
C ARG A 433 -7.23 3.08 -13.11
N ASP A 434 -6.03 2.60 -12.77
CA ASP A 434 -4.96 2.37 -13.74
C ASP A 434 -5.33 1.25 -14.73
N ILE A 435 -5.89 0.15 -14.24
CA ILE A 435 -6.37 -0.96 -15.07
C ILE A 435 -7.51 -0.49 -16.00
N ASP A 436 -8.47 0.31 -15.51
CA ASP A 436 -9.54 0.90 -16.34
C ASP A 436 -8.97 1.65 -17.54
N LYS A 437 -8.02 2.56 -17.28
CA LYS A 437 -7.37 3.34 -18.33
C LYS A 437 -6.69 2.47 -19.38
N ARG A 438 -5.97 1.42 -18.94
CA ARG A 438 -5.27 0.49 -19.85
C ARG A 438 -6.25 -0.26 -20.74
N VAL A 439 -7.30 -0.83 -20.16
CA VAL A 439 -8.29 -1.60 -20.92
C VAL A 439 -9.06 -0.72 -21.89
N LEU A 440 -9.43 0.50 -21.51
CA LEU A 440 -10.10 1.42 -22.42
C LEU A 440 -9.22 1.85 -23.59
N ARG A 441 -7.91 2.02 -23.36
CA ARG A 441 -6.94 2.28 -24.44
C ARG A 441 -6.83 1.08 -25.39
N ALA A 442 -6.77 -0.14 -24.85
CA ALA A 442 -6.72 -1.37 -25.66
C ALA A 442 -8.04 -1.61 -26.45
N LEU A 443 -9.18 -1.14 -25.93
CA LEU A 443 -10.45 -1.12 -26.64
C LEU A 443 -10.52 -0.05 -27.74
N GLY A 444 -9.47 0.76 -27.93
CA GLY A 444 -9.39 1.80 -28.95
C GLY A 444 -10.03 3.13 -28.57
N TYR A 445 -10.47 3.29 -27.32
CA TYR A 445 -10.88 4.58 -26.80
C TYR A 445 -9.63 5.39 -26.48
N ALA A 446 -9.08 6.05 -27.49
CA ALA A 446 -7.91 6.88 -27.30
C ALA A 446 -8.26 8.00 -26.33
N SER A 447 -7.50 8.09 -25.24
CA SER A 447 -7.30 9.40 -24.61
C SER A 447 -6.76 10.34 -25.71
N ALA A 448 -7.32 11.50 -25.84
CA ALA A 448 -6.80 12.54 -26.76
C ALA A 448 -5.37 13.03 -26.39
N SER A 449 -4.60 12.26 -25.70
CA SER A 449 -3.30 12.56 -25.13
C SER A 449 -2.10 11.93 -25.85
N ALA A 450 -2.17 11.79 -27.17
CA ALA A 450 -1.02 12.26 -27.91
C ALA A 450 -1.08 13.80 -27.95
N ARG A 451 -1.33 14.46 -26.79
CA ARG A 451 -1.16 15.90 -26.64
C ARG A 451 0.31 16.16 -26.94
N GLU A 452 0.57 16.94 -27.98
CA GLU A 452 1.88 17.56 -28.15
C GLU A 452 2.13 18.38 -26.89
N LEU A 453 2.86 17.79 -25.95
CA LEU A 453 3.31 18.52 -24.77
C LEU A 453 4.17 19.69 -25.24
N PRO A 454 3.94 20.90 -24.73
CA PRO A 454 4.87 21.98 -24.98
C PRO A 454 6.27 21.59 -24.50
N ALA A 455 7.28 22.17 -25.08
CA ALA A 455 8.61 22.10 -24.50
C ALA A 455 8.58 22.65 -23.06
N GLU A 456 9.26 22.00 -22.13
CA GLU A 456 9.26 22.34 -20.70
C GLU A 456 7.84 22.31 -20.07
N ALA A 457 7.07 21.22 -20.30
CA ALA A 457 5.76 21.04 -19.67
C ALA A 457 5.91 20.76 -18.17
N VAL A 458 5.18 21.48 -17.34
CA VAL A 458 4.95 21.17 -15.92
C VAL A 458 3.60 20.48 -15.83
N LEU A 459 3.61 19.18 -15.54
CA LEU A 459 2.39 18.38 -15.51
C LEU A 459 1.75 18.48 -14.13
N ALA A 460 0.46 18.83 -14.10
CA ALA A 460 -0.36 18.97 -12.90
C ALA A 460 -1.47 17.92 -12.89
N ALA A 461 -1.56 17.10 -11.84
CA ALA A 461 -2.58 16.09 -11.66
C ALA A 461 -3.06 16.03 -10.20
N GLU A 462 -4.16 15.33 -9.96
CA GLU A 462 -4.52 14.95 -8.59
C GLU A 462 -3.46 14.01 -8.01
N GLU A 463 -3.18 12.94 -8.75
CA GLU A 463 -2.10 11.99 -8.52
C GLU A 463 -1.73 11.34 -9.86
N PHE A 464 -0.46 11.01 -10.08
CA PHE A 464 -0.04 10.26 -11.27
C PHE A 464 -0.08 8.77 -10.98
N THR A 465 -0.61 8.01 -11.92
CA THR A 465 -0.47 6.55 -11.88
C THR A 465 0.92 6.12 -12.37
N PRO A 466 1.39 4.92 -11.97
CA PRO A 466 2.63 4.36 -12.52
C PRO A 466 2.66 4.32 -14.05
N SER A 467 1.50 4.05 -14.67
CA SER A 467 1.35 4.03 -16.13
C SER A 467 1.52 5.40 -16.77
N ASP A 468 0.98 6.43 -16.12
CA ASP A 468 1.14 7.80 -16.62
C ASP A 468 2.61 8.16 -16.67
N LEU A 469 3.35 7.89 -15.57
CA LEU A 469 4.77 8.19 -15.48
C LEU A 469 5.64 7.36 -16.43
N ALA A 470 5.31 6.09 -16.65
CA ALA A 470 6.02 5.24 -17.60
C ALA A 470 5.85 5.70 -19.06
N SER A 471 4.73 6.38 -19.37
CA SER A 471 4.41 6.88 -20.72
C SER A 471 4.93 8.29 -21.03
N LEU A 472 5.56 8.97 -20.05
CA LEU A 472 6.00 10.36 -20.22
C LEU A 472 7.17 10.49 -21.20
N ASP A 473 7.05 11.49 -22.08
CA ASP A 473 8.18 11.98 -22.87
C ASP A 473 9.10 12.84 -21.96
N ARG A 474 10.16 12.21 -21.47
CA ARG A 474 11.11 12.81 -20.50
C ARG A 474 11.79 14.08 -21.02
N GLU A 475 11.93 14.22 -22.33
CA GLU A 475 12.59 15.40 -22.92
C GLU A 475 11.67 16.64 -22.89
N ARG A 476 10.36 16.43 -22.77
CA ARG A 476 9.36 17.51 -22.75
C ARG A 476 8.84 17.84 -21.36
N VAL A 477 8.98 16.94 -20.39
CA VAL A 477 8.48 17.15 -19.03
C VAL A 477 9.53 17.81 -18.15
N ALA A 478 9.24 19.02 -17.68
CA ALA A 478 10.13 19.79 -16.82
C ALA A 478 9.93 19.47 -15.32
N ALA A 479 8.70 19.26 -14.88
CA ALA A 479 8.36 18.90 -13.50
C ALA A 479 6.99 18.23 -13.40
N LEU A 480 6.75 17.56 -12.26
CA LEU A 480 5.46 16.99 -11.87
C LEU A 480 4.95 17.72 -10.64
N VAL A 481 3.64 18.02 -10.61
CA VAL A 481 2.98 18.67 -9.47
C VAL A 481 1.68 17.91 -9.18
N MET A 482 1.54 17.42 -7.96
CA MET A 482 0.39 16.64 -7.53
C MET A 482 -0.37 17.36 -6.43
N ALA A 483 -1.70 17.44 -6.58
CA ALA A 483 -2.56 18.03 -5.57
C ALA A 483 -2.59 17.19 -4.29
N ARG A 484 -2.51 15.87 -4.44
CA ARG A 484 -2.52 14.87 -3.36
C ARG A 484 -1.25 14.01 -3.37
N GLY A 485 -1.20 13.00 -2.51
CA GLY A 485 -0.09 12.06 -2.40
C GLY A 485 0.98 12.48 -1.40
N GLY A 486 1.85 11.53 -1.05
CA GLY A 486 2.96 11.72 -0.11
C GLY A 486 4.33 11.67 -0.81
N ALA A 487 5.37 12.11 -0.11
CA ALA A 487 6.76 12.05 -0.61
C ALA A 487 7.28 10.60 -0.80
N THR A 488 6.58 9.62 -0.23
CA THR A 488 6.87 8.19 -0.32
C THR A 488 5.93 7.45 -1.28
N SER A 489 4.96 8.13 -1.91
CA SER A 489 4.03 7.51 -2.86
C SER A 489 4.76 6.90 -4.07
N HIS A 490 4.12 5.93 -4.73
CA HIS A 490 4.68 5.29 -5.94
C HIS A 490 5.07 6.32 -7.00
N ALA A 491 4.24 7.34 -7.20
CA ALA A 491 4.53 8.43 -8.12
C ALA A 491 5.79 9.23 -7.71
N ALA A 492 5.98 9.49 -6.41
CA ALA A 492 7.14 10.19 -5.88
C ALA A 492 8.43 9.38 -6.08
N ILE A 493 8.37 8.05 -5.83
CA ILE A 493 9.50 7.14 -6.02
C ILE A 493 9.92 7.12 -7.51
N ILE A 494 8.96 6.93 -8.40
CA ILE A 494 9.22 6.88 -9.85
C ILE A 494 9.74 8.24 -10.36
N ALA A 495 9.17 9.37 -9.93
CA ALA A 495 9.64 10.71 -10.32
C ALA A 495 11.11 10.93 -9.92
N ARG A 496 11.49 10.47 -8.71
CA ARG A 496 12.88 10.53 -8.23
C ARG A 496 13.81 9.67 -9.05
N GLN A 497 13.41 8.47 -9.42
CA GLN A 497 14.17 7.57 -10.29
C GLN A 497 14.35 8.15 -11.71
N LEU A 498 13.33 8.83 -12.21
CA LEU A 498 13.38 9.52 -13.50
C LEU A 498 14.20 10.81 -13.47
N GLY A 499 14.55 11.32 -12.29
CA GLY A 499 15.25 12.59 -12.10
C GLY A 499 14.40 13.81 -12.46
N ILE A 500 13.07 13.70 -12.45
CA ILE A 500 12.13 14.78 -12.74
C ILE A 500 11.76 15.48 -11.44
N PRO A 501 11.96 16.79 -11.28
CA PRO A 501 11.51 17.54 -10.10
C PRO A 501 10.02 17.33 -9.84
N ALA A 502 9.65 17.02 -8.58
CA ALA A 502 8.28 16.71 -8.25
C ALA A 502 7.84 17.29 -6.90
N LEU A 503 6.64 17.88 -6.89
CA LEU A 503 5.93 18.35 -5.70
C LEU A 503 4.65 17.53 -5.51
N VAL A 504 4.36 17.15 -4.26
CA VAL A 504 3.12 16.49 -3.85
C VAL A 504 2.40 17.29 -2.79
N ALA A 505 1.14 16.94 -2.50
CA ALA A 505 0.31 17.58 -1.48
C ALA A 505 0.21 19.11 -1.63
N VAL A 506 0.13 19.62 -2.86
CA VAL A 506 -0.01 21.05 -3.15
C VAL A 506 -1.42 21.55 -2.84
N GLY A 507 -2.41 20.65 -2.81
CA GLY A 507 -3.82 20.93 -2.55
C GLY A 507 -4.62 21.36 -3.78
N ASP A 508 -5.94 21.51 -3.58
CA ASP A 508 -6.89 21.76 -4.66
C ASP A 508 -6.73 23.14 -5.32
N ALA A 509 -6.02 24.06 -4.65
CA ALA A 509 -5.65 25.35 -5.22
C ALA A 509 -4.84 25.23 -6.53
N LEU A 510 -4.20 24.08 -6.76
CA LEU A 510 -3.53 23.75 -8.03
C LEU A 510 -4.48 23.86 -9.22
N TYR A 511 -5.76 23.46 -9.05
CA TYR A 511 -6.75 23.51 -10.11
C TYR A 511 -7.33 24.90 -10.40
N ALA A 512 -7.09 25.87 -9.52
CA ALA A 512 -7.45 27.27 -9.78
C ALA A 512 -6.49 27.95 -10.77
N ILE A 513 -5.29 27.40 -10.98
CA ILE A 513 -4.32 27.95 -11.92
C ILE A 513 -4.79 27.65 -13.36
N ALA A 514 -4.85 28.66 -14.20
CA ALA A 514 -5.26 28.48 -15.59
C ALA A 514 -4.29 27.58 -16.37
N GLN A 515 -4.82 26.75 -17.26
CA GLN A 515 -3.99 25.94 -18.16
C GLN A 515 -3.08 26.84 -19.01
N ARG A 516 -1.90 26.33 -19.31
CA ARG A 516 -0.85 27.04 -20.07
C ARG A 516 -0.27 28.28 -19.36
N THR A 517 -0.54 28.45 -18.07
CA THR A 517 0.17 29.44 -17.26
C THR A 517 1.64 29.06 -17.12
N GLN A 518 2.53 30.05 -17.26
CA GLN A 518 3.94 29.88 -16.95
C GLN A 518 4.10 29.72 -15.43
N VAL A 519 4.89 28.73 -15.00
CA VAL A 519 5.13 28.43 -13.60
C VAL A 519 6.61 28.17 -13.33
N VAL A 520 7.01 28.43 -12.09
CA VAL A 520 8.30 28.02 -11.52
C VAL A 520 8.03 26.99 -10.42
N VAL A 521 8.66 25.85 -10.54
CA VAL A 521 8.61 24.79 -9.52
C VAL A 521 9.97 24.71 -8.86
N ASP A 522 10.05 25.10 -7.60
CA ASP A 522 11.18 24.81 -6.72
C ASP A 522 10.81 23.65 -5.82
N ALA A 523 11.00 22.44 -6.32
CA ALA A 523 10.65 21.24 -5.59
C ALA A 523 11.52 21.09 -4.33
N SER A 524 12.77 21.54 -4.36
CA SER A 524 13.67 21.47 -3.21
C SER A 524 13.19 22.37 -2.05
N ALA A 525 12.63 23.53 -2.35
CA ALA A 525 12.03 24.44 -1.37
C ALA A 525 10.54 24.12 -1.07
N GLY A 526 9.94 23.13 -1.75
CA GLY A 526 8.53 22.78 -1.58
C GLY A 526 7.57 23.85 -2.12
N ARG A 527 7.90 24.52 -3.22
CA ARG A 527 7.19 25.72 -3.68
C ARG A 527 6.86 25.67 -5.16
N LEU A 528 5.61 26.03 -5.50
CA LEU A 528 5.14 26.30 -6.86
C LEU A 528 4.73 27.76 -6.95
N GLU A 529 5.38 28.55 -7.80
CA GLU A 529 5.01 29.92 -8.14
C GLU A 529 4.29 29.92 -9.48
N TYR A 530 3.07 30.45 -9.53
CA TYR A 530 2.30 30.60 -10.76
C TYR A 530 2.21 32.06 -11.21
N ALA A 531 2.19 32.26 -12.52
CA ALA A 531 2.30 33.58 -13.13
C ALA A 531 3.50 34.40 -12.60
N PRO A 532 4.73 33.79 -12.57
CA PRO A 532 5.92 34.45 -12.08
C PRO A 532 6.26 35.67 -12.94
N SER A 533 6.96 36.65 -12.35
CA SER A 533 7.49 37.75 -13.13
C SER A 533 8.60 37.27 -14.10
N ALA A 534 8.85 38.03 -15.16
CA ALA A 534 9.94 37.72 -16.09
C ALA A 534 11.30 37.59 -15.34
N LEU A 535 11.50 38.37 -14.30
CA LEU A 535 12.71 38.33 -13.49
C LEU A 535 12.82 37.04 -12.67
N ASP A 536 11.70 36.52 -12.13
CA ASP A 536 11.68 35.28 -11.36
C ASP A 536 11.93 34.08 -12.26
N VAL A 537 11.37 34.11 -13.47
CA VAL A 537 11.63 33.10 -14.51
C VAL A 537 13.11 33.07 -14.91
N GLU A 538 13.71 34.25 -15.15
CA GLU A 538 15.14 34.32 -15.47
C GLU A 538 16.00 33.84 -14.31
N ARG A 539 15.66 34.21 -13.07
CA ARG A 539 16.36 33.79 -11.87
C ARG A 539 16.30 32.27 -11.72
N ALA A 540 15.12 31.68 -11.87
CA ALA A 540 14.94 30.22 -11.77
C ALA A 540 15.68 29.48 -12.89
N ARG A 541 15.67 29.99 -14.11
CA ARG A 541 16.45 29.42 -15.24
C ARG A 541 17.94 29.49 -14.99
N HIS A 542 18.42 30.64 -14.53
CA HIS A 542 19.83 30.83 -14.21
C HIS A 542 20.25 29.87 -13.09
N GLU A 543 19.45 29.75 -12.03
CA GLU A 543 19.74 28.84 -10.92
C GLU A 543 19.72 27.38 -11.35
N ARG A 544 18.73 26.95 -12.16
CA ARG A 544 18.72 25.62 -12.78
C ARG A 544 20.00 25.36 -13.59
N GLN A 545 20.40 26.32 -14.41
CA GLN A 545 21.61 26.19 -15.23
C GLN A 545 22.89 26.18 -14.38
N ARG A 546 22.94 26.99 -13.32
CA ARG A 546 24.03 27.01 -12.33
C ARG A 546 24.15 25.62 -11.68
N LEU A 547 23.04 25.06 -11.15
CA LEU A 547 23.01 23.74 -10.52
C LEU A 547 23.41 22.63 -11.50
N ALA A 548 22.94 22.69 -12.75
CA ALA A 548 23.35 21.75 -13.78
C ALA A 548 24.86 21.86 -14.08
N GLY A 549 25.39 23.06 -14.18
CA GLY A 549 26.82 23.31 -14.35
C GLY A 549 27.66 22.78 -13.20
N VAL A 550 27.20 23.00 -11.96
CA VAL A 550 27.85 22.47 -10.76
C VAL A 550 27.84 20.93 -10.76
N ARG A 551 26.69 20.30 -11.10
CA ARG A 551 26.60 18.82 -11.20
C ARG A 551 27.58 18.27 -12.23
N GLU A 552 27.63 18.87 -13.39
CA GLU A 552 28.54 18.44 -14.46
C GLU A 552 30.02 18.64 -14.08
N ALA A 553 30.37 19.76 -13.46
CA ALA A 553 31.72 19.99 -12.94
C ALA A 553 32.10 18.97 -11.88
N ASN A 554 31.20 18.68 -10.93
CA ASN A 554 31.40 17.67 -9.90
C ASN A 554 31.60 16.27 -10.52
N ARG A 555 30.82 15.93 -11.55
CA ARG A 555 30.91 14.65 -12.25
C ARG A 555 32.27 14.51 -12.96
N ARG A 556 32.76 15.56 -13.64
CA ARG A 556 34.10 15.53 -14.30
C ARG A 556 35.21 15.26 -13.32
N MET A 557 35.11 15.78 -12.10
CA MET A 557 36.12 15.64 -11.07
C MET A 557 35.86 14.44 -10.14
N SER A 558 34.85 13.64 -10.40
CA SER A 558 34.45 12.56 -9.48
C SER A 558 35.48 11.42 -9.39
N GLY A 559 36.30 11.23 -10.42
CA GLY A 559 37.39 10.24 -10.43
C GLY A 559 38.58 10.60 -9.52
N GLU A 560 38.66 11.86 -9.07
CA GLU A 560 39.72 12.31 -8.19
C GLU A 560 39.42 12.00 -6.71
N ALA A 561 40.44 11.77 -5.91
CA ALA A 561 40.31 11.54 -4.46
C ALA A 561 39.63 12.73 -3.75
N ALA A 562 38.82 12.46 -2.76
CA ALA A 562 38.21 13.50 -1.92
C ALA A 562 39.19 13.84 -0.80
N LEU A 563 40.01 14.84 -1.05
CA LEU A 563 40.96 15.42 -0.08
C LEU A 563 40.40 16.77 0.43
N THR A 564 40.41 16.96 1.76
CA THR A 564 40.09 18.27 2.34
C THR A 564 41.18 19.30 1.94
N ARG A 565 40.92 20.59 2.16
CA ARG A 565 41.86 21.68 1.83
C ARG A 565 43.23 21.54 2.52
N ASP A 566 43.18 20.96 3.73
CA ASP A 566 44.36 20.68 4.55
C ASP A 566 44.94 19.25 4.34
N GLY A 567 44.48 18.54 3.27
CA GLY A 567 45.03 17.28 2.76
C GLY A 567 44.55 16.02 3.44
N HIS A 568 43.53 16.06 4.30
CA HIS A 568 42.98 14.85 4.90
C HIS A 568 42.09 14.11 3.91
N ARG A 569 42.30 12.81 3.76
CA ARG A 569 41.57 11.97 2.80
C ARG A 569 40.28 11.42 3.45
N ILE A 570 39.16 11.59 2.78
CA ILE A 570 37.89 10.93 3.07
C ILE A 570 37.57 10.00 1.91
N GLU A 571 37.30 8.74 2.19
CA GLU A 571 36.86 7.79 1.17
C GLU A 571 35.35 8.02 0.92
N VAL A 572 34.95 8.24 -0.34
CA VAL A 572 33.56 8.39 -0.72
C VAL A 572 33.14 7.16 -1.49
N ALA A 573 32.46 6.26 -0.79
CA ALA A 573 32.00 4.97 -1.28
C ALA A 573 30.51 5.02 -1.68
N ALA A 574 30.06 3.96 -2.33
CA ALA A 574 28.67 3.85 -2.74
C ALA A 574 27.91 2.78 -1.96
N ASN A 575 26.61 3.07 -1.66
CA ASN A 575 25.64 2.09 -1.22
C ASN A 575 24.98 1.46 -2.45
N ILE A 576 25.03 0.16 -2.59
CA ILE A 576 24.46 -0.56 -3.72
C ILE A 576 23.63 -1.76 -3.26
N ALA A 577 22.77 -2.25 -4.15
CA ALA A 577 22.01 -3.47 -3.97
C ALA A 577 22.08 -4.39 -5.21
N THR A 578 22.39 -3.84 -6.37
CA THR A 578 22.38 -4.54 -7.67
C THR A 578 23.70 -4.38 -8.42
N LEU A 579 23.87 -5.20 -9.45
CA LEU A 579 25.00 -5.08 -10.38
C LEU A 579 24.96 -3.74 -11.17
N ASP A 580 23.77 -3.26 -11.50
CA ASP A 580 23.64 -1.99 -12.21
C ASP A 580 24.00 -0.80 -11.33
N ASP A 581 23.66 -0.84 -10.04
CA ASP A 581 24.13 0.16 -9.08
C ASP A 581 25.66 0.20 -9.00
N ALA A 582 26.31 -0.98 -9.05
CA ALA A 582 27.77 -1.05 -9.06
C ALA A 582 28.38 -0.33 -10.28
N ARG A 583 27.77 -0.47 -11.45
CA ARG A 583 28.18 0.25 -12.67
C ARG A 583 27.97 1.75 -12.54
N VAL A 584 26.78 2.17 -12.05
CA VAL A 584 26.48 3.59 -11.81
C VAL A 584 27.44 4.18 -10.77
N ALA A 585 27.78 3.45 -9.72
CA ALA A 585 28.74 3.88 -8.71
C ALA A 585 30.14 4.12 -9.34
N LEU A 586 30.59 3.20 -10.18
CA LEU A 586 31.85 3.31 -10.88
C LEU A 586 31.87 4.55 -11.83
N ASP A 587 30.81 4.72 -12.63
CA ASP A 587 30.68 5.83 -13.57
C ASP A 587 30.64 7.21 -12.86
N ASN A 588 30.13 7.24 -11.63
CA ASN A 588 30.12 8.42 -10.77
C ASN A 588 31.38 8.55 -9.90
N GLY A 589 32.38 7.68 -10.10
CA GLY A 589 33.69 7.80 -9.47
C GLY A 589 33.73 7.42 -8.00
N ALA A 590 32.90 6.51 -7.54
CA ALA A 590 32.98 5.98 -6.17
C ALA A 590 34.37 5.34 -5.92
N ASP A 591 34.95 5.60 -4.75
CA ASP A 591 36.25 5.04 -4.39
C ASP A 591 36.15 3.53 -4.07
N ALA A 592 35.02 3.10 -3.52
CA ALA A 592 34.70 1.72 -3.16
C ALA A 592 33.18 1.51 -3.12
N VAL A 593 32.74 0.30 -2.84
CA VAL A 593 31.40 0.01 -2.35
C VAL A 593 31.47 -0.11 -0.83
N GLY A 594 30.92 0.86 -0.11
CA GLY A 594 30.92 0.90 1.35
C GLY A 594 29.78 0.11 1.98
N LEU A 595 28.74 -0.21 1.18
CA LEU A 595 27.66 -1.10 1.58
C LEU A 595 27.03 -1.79 0.36
N LEU A 596 27.18 -3.10 0.25
CA LEU A 596 26.29 -3.93 -0.56
C LEU A 596 25.19 -4.49 0.34
N ARG A 597 23.95 -4.09 0.07
CA ARG A 597 22.76 -4.66 0.70
C ARG A 597 22.43 -5.99 0.03
N THR A 598 22.35 -7.07 0.81
CA THR A 598 22.20 -8.43 0.25
C THR A 598 20.76 -8.95 0.29
N GLU A 599 19.83 -8.23 0.88
CA GLU A 599 18.45 -8.64 1.09
C GLU A 599 17.75 -8.99 -0.24
N LEU A 600 17.99 -8.22 -1.29
CA LEU A 600 17.40 -8.47 -2.62
C LEU A 600 17.78 -9.83 -3.22
N MET A 601 18.87 -10.45 -2.75
CA MET A 601 19.27 -11.78 -3.19
C MET A 601 18.41 -12.88 -2.56
N PHE A 602 17.71 -12.57 -1.48
CA PHE A 602 16.86 -13.50 -0.72
C PHE A 602 15.37 -13.32 -1.01
N ILE A 603 14.95 -12.09 -1.34
CA ILE A 603 13.55 -11.75 -1.61
C ILE A 603 13.11 -12.32 -2.98
N HIS A 604 11.82 -12.64 -3.13
CA HIS A 604 11.19 -13.19 -4.35
C HIS A 604 11.78 -14.52 -4.85
N ARG A 605 12.20 -15.36 -3.93
CA ARG A 605 12.67 -16.73 -4.22
C ARG A 605 11.82 -17.75 -3.46
N GLN A 606 11.70 -18.93 -3.99
CA GLN A 606 11.03 -20.07 -3.33
C GLN A 606 11.94 -20.79 -2.33
N ALA A 607 13.26 -20.57 -2.42
CA ALA A 607 14.26 -21.18 -1.56
C ALA A 607 15.45 -20.25 -1.35
N ALA A 608 16.15 -20.43 -0.24
CA ALA A 608 17.36 -19.67 0.09
C ALA A 608 18.44 -19.84 -0.99
N PRO A 609 19.22 -18.78 -1.28
CA PRO A 609 20.37 -18.90 -2.18
C PRO A 609 21.41 -19.87 -1.62
N THR A 610 21.95 -20.71 -2.48
CA THR A 610 23.07 -21.60 -2.16
C THR A 610 24.39 -20.81 -2.10
N ALA A 611 25.42 -21.39 -1.48
CA ALA A 611 26.77 -20.81 -1.43
C ALA A 611 27.32 -20.50 -2.85
N SER A 612 27.00 -21.31 -3.85
CA SER A 612 27.41 -21.09 -5.25
C SER A 612 26.69 -19.88 -5.87
N GLU A 613 25.38 -19.72 -5.64
CA GLU A 613 24.62 -18.56 -6.13
C GLU A 613 25.10 -17.27 -5.48
N HIS A 614 25.39 -17.30 -4.17
CA HIS A 614 26.01 -16.18 -3.48
C HIS A 614 27.35 -15.79 -4.10
N GLN A 615 28.24 -16.80 -4.33
CA GLN A 615 29.52 -16.56 -4.96
C GLN A 615 29.36 -15.91 -6.34
N GLN A 616 28.47 -16.44 -7.20
CA GLN A 616 28.26 -15.91 -8.55
C GLN A 616 27.77 -14.46 -8.53
N SER A 617 26.83 -14.15 -7.67
CA SER A 617 26.26 -12.80 -7.54
C SER A 617 27.32 -11.81 -7.06
N TYR A 618 28.07 -12.14 -6.01
CA TYR A 618 29.11 -11.27 -5.48
C TYR A 618 30.30 -11.14 -6.44
N GLN A 619 30.66 -12.23 -7.13
CA GLN A 619 31.72 -12.20 -8.14
C GLN A 619 31.38 -11.23 -9.29
N SER A 620 30.13 -11.29 -9.79
CA SER A 620 29.67 -10.39 -10.85
C SER A 620 29.77 -8.91 -10.46
N ILE A 621 29.46 -8.59 -9.21
CA ILE A 621 29.60 -7.23 -8.67
C ILE A 621 31.08 -6.84 -8.56
N VAL A 622 31.92 -7.70 -7.97
CA VAL A 622 33.36 -7.44 -7.83
C VAL A 622 34.04 -7.26 -9.19
N ASP A 623 33.70 -8.08 -10.17
CA ASP A 623 34.21 -7.95 -11.53
C ASP A 623 33.84 -6.61 -12.16
N ALA A 624 32.62 -6.12 -11.92
CA ALA A 624 32.17 -4.81 -12.40
C ALA A 624 32.91 -3.64 -11.72
N LEU A 625 33.42 -3.81 -10.51
CA LEU A 625 34.08 -2.74 -9.74
C LEU A 625 35.55 -2.46 -10.16
N GLN A 626 36.08 -3.20 -11.13
CA GLN A 626 37.39 -2.93 -11.73
C GLN A 626 38.53 -2.78 -10.70
N GLY A 627 38.58 -3.68 -9.70
CA GLY A 627 39.61 -3.72 -8.66
C GLY A 627 39.32 -2.88 -7.40
N ARG A 628 38.20 -2.17 -7.34
CA ARG A 628 37.77 -1.51 -6.10
C ARG A 628 37.19 -2.53 -5.13
N THR A 629 37.30 -2.24 -3.83
CA THR A 629 36.79 -3.12 -2.78
C THR A 629 35.28 -2.96 -2.60
N ALA A 630 34.63 -4.05 -2.13
CA ALA A 630 33.25 -4.07 -1.74
C ALA A 630 33.08 -4.52 -0.29
N ILE A 631 32.38 -3.72 0.52
CA ILE A 631 31.93 -4.12 1.85
C ILE A 631 30.54 -4.76 1.67
N ILE A 632 30.46 -6.05 1.95
CA ILE A 632 29.22 -6.82 1.78
C ILE A 632 28.64 -7.13 3.15
N ARG A 633 27.43 -6.59 3.40
CA ARG A 633 26.72 -6.86 4.63
C ARG A 633 26.11 -8.27 4.57
N THR A 634 26.26 -9.04 5.63
CA THR A 634 25.52 -10.29 5.76
C THR A 634 24.03 -9.98 5.91
N LEU A 635 23.20 -10.98 5.62
CA LEU A 635 21.74 -10.84 5.57
C LEU A 635 21.19 -10.09 6.78
N ASP A 636 20.44 -9.03 6.53
CA ASP A 636 19.72 -8.26 7.53
C ASP A 636 18.20 -8.29 7.20
N VAL A 637 17.62 -9.46 7.40
CA VAL A 637 16.20 -9.77 7.24
C VAL A 637 15.57 -9.89 8.61
N GLY A 638 14.29 -9.61 8.71
CA GLY A 638 13.48 -9.44 9.91
C GLY A 638 13.00 -8.01 10.07
N ALA A 639 12.09 -7.74 10.95
CA ALA A 639 11.40 -6.46 11.13
C ALA A 639 10.54 -6.07 9.90
N ASP A 640 11.03 -5.16 9.10
CA ASP A 640 10.38 -4.63 7.88
C ASP A 640 10.74 -5.40 6.59
N LYS A 641 11.58 -6.44 6.69
CA LYS A 641 12.11 -7.18 5.54
C LYS A 641 11.96 -8.68 5.74
N GLU A 642 10.87 -9.22 5.27
CA GLU A 642 10.60 -10.64 5.36
C GLU A 642 10.91 -11.37 4.05
N VAL A 643 11.08 -12.69 4.14
CA VAL A 643 11.45 -13.57 3.02
C VAL A 643 10.50 -14.76 2.99
N ASP A 644 9.81 -14.98 1.88
CA ASP A 644 8.67 -15.91 1.75
C ASP A 644 8.92 -17.34 2.26
N TYR A 645 10.16 -17.86 2.14
CA TYR A 645 10.52 -19.21 2.58
C TYR A 645 11.11 -19.25 4.00
N LEU A 646 11.20 -18.09 4.69
CA LEU A 646 11.77 -17.97 6.03
C LEU A 646 10.66 -17.72 7.05
N THR A 647 10.10 -18.79 7.58
CA THR A 647 9.11 -18.71 8.66
C THR A 647 9.80 -18.41 9.98
N LEU A 648 9.67 -17.15 10.45
CA LEU A 648 10.12 -16.75 11.78
C LEU A 648 8.93 -16.77 12.76
N PRO A 649 9.16 -16.96 14.06
CA PRO A 649 8.12 -16.82 15.05
C PRO A 649 7.56 -15.39 15.05
N PRO A 650 6.24 -15.18 15.24
CA PRO A 650 5.69 -13.85 15.34
C PRO A 650 6.26 -13.11 16.55
N GLU A 651 6.67 -11.87 16.35
CA GLU A 651 7.29 -11.04 17.38
C GLU A 651 6.48 -9.76 17.59
N PRO A 652 6.16 -9.40 18.86
CA PRO A 652 5.43 -8.15 19.15
C PRO A 652 6.18 -6.89 18.71
N ASN A 653 7.50 -6.96 18.62
CA ASN A 653 8.38 -5.86 18.21
C ASN A 653 9.46 -6.39 17.26
N PRO A 654 9.15 -6.65 15.99
CA PRO A 654 10.08 -7.28 15.05
C PRO A 654 11.41 -6.54 14.86
N ALA A 655 11.39 -5.20 14.95
CA ALA A 655 12.60 -4.39 14.87
C ALA A 655 13.59 -4.63 16.03
N LEU A 656 13.10 -5.14 17.17
CA LEU A 656 13.91 -5.49 18.35
C LEU A 656 14.18 -6.98 18.48
N GLY A 657 13.70 -7.80 17.55
CA GLY A 657 13.66 -9.26 17.61
C GLY A 657 14.77 -9.95 16.81
N LEU A 658 14.37 -11.04 16.13
CA LEU A 658 15.24 -11.93 15.33
C LEU A 658 15.53 -11.31 13.96
N ARG A 659 16.53 -10.44 13.89
CA ARG A 659 17.00 -9.84 12.63
C ARG A 659 18.53 -9.81 12.58
N GLY A 660 19.08 -9.61 11.39
CA GLY A 660 20.52 -9.55 11.15
C GLY A 660 21.22 -10.82 11.63
N ILE A 661 22.33 -10.68 12.33
CA ILE A 661 23.12 -11.83 12.81
C ILE A 661 22.36 -12.74 13.80
N ARG A 662 21.31 -12.22 14.46
CA ARG A 662 20.50 -13.01 15.39
C ARG A 662 19.70 -14.10 14.68
N LEU A 663 19.44 -13.93 13.38
CA LEU A 663 18.75 -14.91 12.54
C LEU A 663 19.54 -16.24 12.50
N ALA A 664 20.85 -16.20 12.62
CA ALA A 664 21.68 -17.40 12.67
C ALA A 664 21.45 -18.29 13.90
N GLN A 665 20.66 -17.84 14.90
CA GLN A 665 20.25 -18.65 16.07
C GLN A 665 19.18 -19.67 15.69
N VAL A 666 18.32 -19.33 14.71
CA VAL A 666 17.20 -20.17 14.24
C VAL A 666 17.46 -20.76 12.86
N ARG A 667 18.19 -20.04 11.99
CA ARG A 667 18.54 -20.46 10.62
C ARG A 667 20.04 -20.23 10.34
N PRO A 668 20.89 -21.05 11.00
CA PRO A 668 22.34 -20.95 10.83
C PRO A 668 22.82 -21.26 9.40
N ASP A 669 22.05 -22.06 8.66
CA ASP A 669 22.31 -22.43 7.26
C ASP A 669 22.39 -21.22 6.32
N LEU A 670 21.53 -20.22 6.50
CA LEU A 670 21.52 -19.00 5.66
C LEU A 670 22.82 -18.22 5.77
N LEU A 671 23.27 -18.01 7.01
CA LEU A 671 24.54 -17.33 7.25
C LEU A 671 25.71 -18.16 6.73
N ASP A 672 25.71 -19.49 6.92
CA ASP A 672 26.78 -20.38 6.48
C ASP A 672 26.99 -20.37 4.99
N ASP A 673 25.92 -20.50 4.22
CA ASP A 673 25.99 -20.49 2.77
C ASP A 673 26.42 -19.11 2.25
N GLN A 674 25.92 -18.03 2.87
CA GLN A 674 26.37 -16.68 2.55
C GLN A 674 27.86 -16.49 2.83
N LEU A 675 28.38 -16.91 3.99
CA LEU A 675 29.77 -16.81 4.34
C LEU A 675 30.67 -17.64 3.42
N ARG A 676 30.27 -18.88 3.05
CA ARG A 676 31.02 -19.70 2.07
C ARG A 676 31.07 -19.01 0.70
N GLY A 677 29.94 -18.42 0.24
CA GLY A 677 29.89 -17.65 -0.99
C GLY A 677 30.82 -16.44 -0.98
N LEU A 678 30.83 -15.66 0.10
CA LEU A 678 31.73 -14.50 0.29
C LEU A 678 33.20 -14.90 0.30
N LEU A 679 33.54 -15.98 0.99
CA LEU A 679 34.93 -16.48 1.08
C LEU A 679 35.44 -17.05 -0.25
N ALA A 680 34.57 -17.43 -1.16
CA ALA A 680 34.94 -17.97 -2.47
C ALA A 680 35.22 -16.91 -3.53
N VAL A 681 34.83 -15.63 -3.30
CA VAL A 681 35.00 -14.51 -4.26
C VAL A 681 36.49 -14.21 -4.49
N LYS A 682 36.83 -13.91 -5.73
CA LYS A 682 38.22 -13.58 -6.16
C LYS A 682 38.24 -12.24 -6.92
N PRO A 683 39.41 -11.51 -6.89
CA PRO A 683 40.61 -11.84 -6.15
C PRO A 683 40.41 -11.72 -4.62
N TYR A 684 41.17 -12.47 -3.85
CA TYR A 684 41.09 -12.32 -2.39
C TYR A 684 41.48 -10.90 -1.98
N GLY A 685 40.78 -10.32 -1.01
CA GLY A 685 40.93 -8.93 -0.59
C GLY A 685 39.99 -7.94 -1.28
N SER A 686 39.27 -8.36 -2.34
CA SER A 686 38.24 -7.50 -2.98
C SER A 686 36.96 -7.34 -2.16
N VAL A 687 36.71 -8.25 -1.22
CA VAL A 687 35.53 -8.29 -0.38
C VAL A 687 35.90 -8.13 1.09
N ARG A 688 35.16 -7.29 1.81
CA ARG A 688 35.11 -7.17 3.25
C ARG A 688 33.71 -7.59 3.73
N ILE A 689 33.65 -8.27 4.87
CA ILE A 689 32.38 -8.75 5.45
C ILE A 689 31.92 -7.77 6.52
N LEU A 690 30.68 -7.34 6.48
CA LEU A 690 30.07 -6.45 7.46
C LEU A 690 28.91 -7.16 8.18
N LEU A 691 28.97 -7.19 9.53
CA LEU A 691 28.00 -7.89 10.38
C LEU A 691 26.97 -6.90 10.93
N PRO A 692 25.67 -7.03 10.58
CA PRO A 692 24.61 -6.17 11.08
C PRO A 692 24.15 -6.57 12.48
N MET A 693 23.51 -5.68 13.22
CA MET A 693 22.80 -5.91 14.50
C MET A 693 23.67 -6.51 15.62
N VAL A 694 24.98 -6.29 15.60
CA VAL A 694 25.88 -6.71 16.68
C VAL A 694 25.62 -5.88 17.93
N THR A 695 25.52 -6.53 19.08
CA THR A 695 25.26 -5.87 20.38
C THR A 695 26.40 -6.03 21.38
N ASP A 696 27.21 -7.09 21.24
CA ASP A 696 28.31 -7.40 22.14
C ASP A 696 29.49 -8.07 21.43
N VAL A 697 30.61 -8.14 22.13
CA VAL A 697 31.86 -8.74 21.64
C VAL A 697 31.71 -10.25 21.40
N GLY A 698 30.94 -10.94 22.21
CA GLY A 698 30.75 -12.39 22.09
C GLY A 698 30.08 -12.79 20.79
N GLU A 699 29.14 -11.97 20.29
CA GLU A 699 28.51 -12.19 18.98
C GLU A 699 29.55 -12.10 17.85
N LEU A 700 30.37 -11.04 17.85
CA LEU A 700 31.43 -10.84 16.85
C LEU A 700 32.44 -12.00 16.88
N VAL A 701 32.93 -12.36 18.05
CA VAL A 701 33.96 -13.41 18.20
C VAL A 701 33.44 -14.78 17.72
N ARG A 702 32.17 -15.10 18.02
CA ARG A 702 31.57 -16.36 17.55
C ARG A 702 31.49 -16.42 16.02
N ILE A 703 31.03 -15.33 15.38
CA ILE A 703 30.91 -15.31 13.92
C ILE A 703 32.29 -15.24 13.26
N ARG A 704 33.23 -14.47 13.79
CA ARG A 704 34.62 -14.43 13.29
C ARG A 704 35.28 -15.81 13.32
N LYS A 705 35.14 -16.54 14.43
CA LYS A 705 35.60 -17.91 14.50
C LYS A 705 34.98 -18.80 13.41
N ARG A 706 33.70 -18.65 13.12
CA ARG A 706 32.99 -19.40 12.07
C ARG A 706 33.54 -19.08 10.67
N ILE A 707 33.80 -17.78 10.39
CA ILE A 707 34.44 -17.32 9.17
C ILE A 707 35.84 -17.95 9.01
N ASP A 708 36.66 -17.92 10.07
CA ASP A 708 38.00 -18.49 10.07
C ASP A 708 37.99 -20.00 9.88
N ASP A 709 37.04 -20.72 10.46
CA ASP A 709 36.84 -22.16 10.29
C ASP A 709 36.48 -22.49 8.83
N PHE A 710 35.57 -21.75 8.20
CA PHE A 710 35.24 -21.93 6.77
C PHE A 710 36.42 -21.57 5.86
N ALA A 711 37.11 -20.46 6.11
CA ALA A 711 38.28 -20.06 5.33
C ALA A 711 39.36 -21.13 5.34
N ARG A 712 39.66 -21.72 6.51
CA ARG A 712 40.58 -22.84 6.65
C ARG A 712 40.12 -24.10 5.92
N ALA A 713 38.84 -24.46 6.05
CA ALA A 713 38.24 -25.61 5.35
C ALA A 713 38.29 -25.47 3.82
N MET A 714 38.20 -24.23 3.32
CA MET A 714 38.29 -23.91 1.89
C MET A 714 39.75 -23.72 1.41
N GLY A 715 40.75 -23.86 2.27
CA GLY A 715 42.15 -23.65 1.92
C GLY A 715 42.50 -22.20 1.59
N ARG A 716 41.73 -21.23 2.08
CA ARG A 716 41.98 -19.79 1.86
C ARG A 716 43.15 -19.35 2.74
N ALA A 717 44.27 -18.97 2.09
CA ALA A 717 45.46 -18.53 2.79
C ALA A 717 45.37 -17.10 3.32
N GLN A 718 44.62 -16.21 2.64
CA GLN A 718 44.45 -14.81 3.01
C GLN A 718 43.25 -14.65 3.92
N ALA A 719 43.42 -14.00 5.08
CA ALA A 719 42.32 -13.62 5.95
C ALA A 719 41.37 -12.63 5.24
N VAL A 720 40.07 -12.68 5.57
CA VAL A 720 39.09 -11.68 5.14
C VAL A 720 38.91 -10.64 6.24
N GLU A 721 38.81 -9.38 5.87
CA GLU A 721 38.47 -8.30 6.82
C GLU A 721 37.00 -8.40 7.23
N VAL A 722 36.76 -8.34 8.55
CA VAL A 722 35.43 -8.43 9.16
C VAL A 722 35.16 -7.17 9.97
N GLY A 723 34.14 -6.43 9.59
CA GLY A 723 33.68 -5.24 10.29
C GLY A 723 32.36 -5.44 11.01
N VAL A 724 32.05 -4.53 11.89
CA VAL A 724 30.78 -4.47 12.64
C VAL A 724 29.99 -3.26 12.19
N MET A 725 28.71 -3.46 11.88
CA MET A 725 27.77 -2.36 11.71
C MET A 725 27.36 -1.83 13.08
N ILE A 726 27.71 -0.59 13.33
CA ILE A 726 27.36 0.12 14.56
C ILE A 726 26.02 0.81 14.36
N GLU A 727 24.99 0.09 14.72
CA GLU A 727 23.59 0.54 14.54
C GLU A 727 22.73 0.31 15.77
N VAL A 728 23.25 -0.42 16.76
CA VAL A 728 22.66 -0.57 18.07
C VAL A 728 23.45 0.29 19.08
N PRO A 729 22.81 1.11 19.93
CA PRO A 729 23.50 1.96 20.89
C PRO A 729 24.51 1.24 21.78
N SER A 730 24.25 -0.02 22.17
CA SER A 730 25.20 -0.84 22.93
C SER A 730 26.50 -1.07 22.19
N ALA A 731 26.45 -1.33 20.87
CA ALA A 731 27.65 -1.51 20.04
C ALA A 731 28.47 -0.23 19.97
N ALA A 732 27.83 0.95 19.86
CA ALA A 732 28.52 2.24 19.87
C ALA A 732 29.25 2.48 21.21
N LEU A 733 28.61 2.14 22.33
CA LEU A 733 29.23 2.25 23.66
C LEU A 733 30.35 1.23 23.91
N LEU A 734 30.29 0.06 23.24
CA LEU A 734 31.29 -1.01 23.31
C LEU A 734 32.29 -0.95 22.13
N ALA A 735 32.34 0.15 21.37
CA ALA A 735 33.20 0.27 20.19
C ALA A 735 34.69 0.02 20.47
N ASP A 736 35.18 0.44 21.63
CA ASP A 736 36.56 0.15 22.09
C ASP A 736 36.83 -1.37 22.18
N GLN A 737 35.93 -2.12 22.80
CA GLN A 737 36.07 -3.56 22.95
C GLN A 737 35.81 -4.29 21.61
N LEU A 738 34.86 -3.84 20.80
CA LEU A 738 34.59 -4.41 19.47
C LEU A 738 35.77 -4.21 18.52
N ALA A 739 36.41 -3.04 18.55
CA ALA A 739 37.53 -2.69 17.69
C ALA A 739 38.80 -3.57 17.96
N GLN A 740 38.90 -4.24 19.12
CA GLN A 740 39.95 -5.21 19.37
C GLN A 740 39.79 -6.46 18.48
N HIS A 741 38.56 -6.76 18.08
CA HIS A 741 38.23 -7.98 17.35
C HIS A 741 37.73 -7.70 15.94
N ALA A 742 37.33 -6.48 15.60
CA ALA A 742 36.95 -6.06 14.27
C ALA A 742 38.11 -5.45 13.49
N ASP A 743 38.08 -5.52 12.17
CA ASP A 743 39.06 -4.87 11.30
C ASP A 743 38.65 -3.43 10.96
N PHE A 744 37.37 -3.13 10.99
CA PHE A 744 36.80 -1.80 10.79
C PHE A 744 35.41 -1.71 11.45
N LEU A 745 34.87 -0.48 11.59
CA LEU A 745 33.51 -0.23 12.03
C LEU A 745 32.80 0.60 10.97
N SER A 746 31.50 0.31 10.72
CA SER A 746 30.66 1.06 9.80
C SER A 746 29.36 1.45 10.50
N ILE A 747 29.04 2.74 10.56
CA ILE A 747 27.89 3.26 11.31
C ILE A 747 26.62 3.23 10.44
N GLY A 748 25.63 2.43 10.84
CA GLY A 748 24.30 2.37 10.25
C GLY A 748 23.39 3.42 10.89
N THR A 749 23.47 4.68 10.42
CA THR A 749 22.81 5.81 11.09
C THR A 749 21.28 5.72 11.13
N ASN A 750 20.65 4.97 10.21
CA ASN A 750 19.19 4.83 10.20
C ASN A 750 18.68 4.07 11.44
N ASP A 751 19.19 2.86 11.65
CA ASP A 751 18.84 2.03 12.80
C ASP A 751 19.42 2.61 14.10
N LEU A 752 20.63 3.18 14.07
CA LEU A 752 21.20 3.86 15.24
C LEU A 752 20.30 5.01 15.70
N THR A 753 19.75 5.80 14.79
CA THR A 753 18.81 6.89 15.11
C THR A 753 17.51 6.32 15.69
N GLN A 754 16.92 5.31 15.03
CA GLN A 754 15.71 4.63 15.47
C GLN A 754 15.83 4.13 16.92
N TYR A 755 16.88 3.39 17.22
CA TYR A 755 17.06 2.80 18.55
C TYR A 755 17.48 3.81 19.61
N THR A 756 18.24 4.86 19.24
CA THR A 756 18.66 5.91 20.18
C THR A 756 17.47 6.77 20.59
N LEU A 757 16.59 7.12 19.65
CA LEU A 757 15.45 7.99 19.91
C LEU A 757 14.19 7.21 20.29
N ALA A 758 14.20 5.87 20.19
CA ALA A 758 13.04 4.99 20.37
C ALA A 758 11.88 5.39 19.45
N MET A 759 12.18 5.74 18.21
CA MET A 759 11.23 6.17 17.19
C MET A 759 11.22 5.17 16.05
N ASP A 760 10.07 4.55 15.79
CA ASP A 760 9.92 3.63 14.68
C ASP A 760 9.89 4.39 13.36
N ARG A 761 10.84 4.09 12.46
CA ARG A 761 10.91 4.70 11.12
C ARG A 761 9.76 4.31 10.19
N CYS A 762 9.03 3.23 10.53
CA CYS A 762 7.84 2.81 9.79
C CYS A 762 6.58 3.58 10.22
N GLN A 763 6.65 4.35 11.32
CA GLN A 763 5.59 5.25 11.77
C GLN A 763 5.84 6.65 11.19
N ALA A 764 5.02 7.07 10.23
CA ALA A 764 5.23 8.32 9.48
C ALA A 764 5.41 9.56 10.38
N ASP A 765 4.61 9.69 11.44
CA ASP A 765 4.65 10.81 12.37
C ASP A 765 5.95 10.84 13.21
N LEU A 766 6.50 9.68 13.53
CA LEU A 766 7.75 9.54 14.25
C LEU A 766 8.97 9.62 13.32
N ALA A 767 8.87 9.03 12.13
CA ALA A 767 9.94 9.07 11.11
C ALA A 767 10.32 10.51 10.73
N ALA A 768 9.32 11.41 10.65
CA ALA A 768 9.54 12.83 10.39
C ALA A 768 10.31 13.56 11.51
N GLN A 769 10.31 13.01 12.73
CA GLN A 769 10.99 13.55 13.92
C GLN A 769 12.34 12.87 14.18
N ALA A 770 12.59 11.70 13.59
CA ALA A 770 13.80 10.91 13.74
C ALA A 770 14.96 11.49 12.91
N ASP A 771 15.62 12.53 13.43
CA ASP A 771 16.74 13.17 12.76
C ASP A 771 18.09 12.64 13.27
N GLY A 772 18.92 12.09 12.35
CA GLY A 772 20.24 11.56 12.66
C GLY A 772 21.25 12.58 13.17
N LEU A 773 21.02 13.89 12.94
CA LEU A 773 21.82 14.98 13.54
C LEU A 773 21.43 15.27 14.99
N HIS A 774 20.55 14.47 15.61
CA HIS A 774 20.27 14.60 17.02
C HIS A 774 21.56 14.43 17.87
N PRO A 775 21.83 15.31 18.86
CA PRO A 775 23.07 15.26 19.62
C PRO A 775 23.34 13.92 20.31
N ALA A 776 22.30 13.18 20.73
CA ALA A 776 22.47 11.84 21.30
C ALA A 776 23.04 10.86 20.28
N VAL A 777 22.60 10.90 19.02
CA VAL A 777 23.11 10.07 17.93
C VAL A 777 24.56 10.44 17.62
N LEU A 778 24.85 11.74 17.48
CA LEU A 778 26.21 12.24 17.21
C LEU A 778 27.22 11.87 18.32
N ARG A 779 26.79 11.83 19.59
CA ARG A 779 27.63 11.36 20.71
C ARG A 779 27.95 9.88 20.59
N LEU A 780 27.05 9.06 20.06
CA LEU A 780 27.34 7.65 19.79
C LEU A 780 28.28 7.48 18.61
N VAL A 781 28.18 8.34 17.58
CA VAL A 781 29.14 8.40 16.46
C VAL A 781 30.54 8.75 17.02
N ASP A 782 30.65 9.80 17.82
CA ASP A 782 31.91 10.23 18.46
C ASP A 782 32.51 9.13 19.36
N ALA A 783 31.67 8.45 20.17
CA ALA A 783 32.09 7.33 21.00
C ALA A 783 32.62 6.17 20.16
N THR A 784 31.97 5.88 19.03
CA THR A 784 32.41 4.84 18.08
C THR A 784 33.77 5.17 17.51
N VAL A 785 33.96 6.38 16.99
CA VAL A 785 35.24 6.80 16.40
C VAL A 785 36.34 6.77 17.44
N ARG A 786 36.14 7.35 18.62
CA ARG A 786 37.15 7.31 19.70
C ARG A 786 37.50 5.90 20.17
N GLY A 787 36.51 4.98 20.19
CA GLY A 787 36.73 3.59 20.50
C GLY A 787 37.65 2.90 19.46
N ALA A 788 37.33 3.13 18.17
CA ALA A 788 38.08 2.57 17.04
C ALA A 788 39.51 3.14 16.93
N GLU A 789 39.67 4.45 17.11
CA GLU A 789 41.00 5.13 17.05
C GLU A 789 42.04 4.52 18.03
N LYS A 790 41.61 4.09 19.23
CA LYS A 790 42.50 3.43 20.21
C LYS A 790 43.17 2.18 19.67
N HIS A 791 42.55 1.51 18.71
CA HIS A 791 43.02 0.27 18.09
C HIS A 791 43.48 0.45 16.64
N GLY A 792 43.59 1.71 16.18
CA GLY A 792 43.98 2.03 14.81
C GLY A 792 42.99 1.56 13.75
N LYS A 793 41.71 1.45 14.12
CA LYS A 793 40.65 1.02 13.19
C LYS A 793 39.92 2.24 12.61
N TRP A 794 39.64 2.13 11.32
CA TRP A 794 38.89 3.18 10.62
C TRP A 794 37.36 3.01 10.81
N VAL A 795 36.66 4.14 10.65
CA VAL A 795 35.19 4.17 10.82
C VAL A 795 34.55 4.78 9.58
N GLY A 796 33.58 4.05 9.01
CA GLY A 796 32.72 4.51 7.93
C GLY A 796 31.32 4.85 8.43
N VAL A 797 30.56 5.56 7.58
CA VAL A 797 29.12 5.80 7.73
C VAL A 797 28.42 5.33 6.48
N CYS A 798 27.44 4.42 6.60
CA CYS A 798 26.69 3.87 5.48
C CYS A 798 25.16 4.13 5.54
N GLY A 799 24.67 4.83 6.54
CA GLY A 799 23.29 5.26 6.63
C GLY A 799 23.02 6.57 5.85
N ALA A 800 21.77 6.99 5.81
CA ALA A 800 21.31 8.18 5.07
C ALA A 800 22.08 9.47 5.43
N LEU A 801 22.56 9.57 6.66
CA LEU A 801 23.30 10.73 7.14
C LEU A 801 24.63 10.97 6.39
N GLY A 802 25.25 9.90 5.84
CA GLY A 802 26.47 10.02 5.03
C GLY A 802 26.29 10.82 3.75
N GLY A 803 25.07 10.86 3.20
CA GLY A 803 24.71 11.63 2.01
C GLY A 803 24.04 13.00 2.31
N ASP A 804 23.83 13.36 3.57
CA ASP A 804 23.26 14.64 3.96
C ASP A 804 24.32 15.76 3.95
N PRO A 805 24.24 16.74 3.04
CA PRO A 805 25.25 17.80 2.95
C PRO A 805 25.45 18.61 4.25
N VAL A 806 24.42 18.69 5.10
CA VAL A 806 24.50 19.35 6.40
C VAL A 806 25.27 18.51 7.42
N ALA A 807 25.19 17.18 7.28
CA ALA A 807 25.83 16.24 8.19
C ALA A 807 27.30 15.95 7.83
N VAL A 808 27.66 15.96 6.54
CA VAL A 808 28.99 15.60 6.05
C VAL A 808 30.12 16.33 6.81
N PRO A 809 30.13 17.66 6.97
CA PRO A 809 31.21 18.33 7.72
C PRO A 809 31.25 17.95 9.20
N VAL A 810 30.11 17.64 9.81
CA VAL A 810 30.00 17.18 11.19
C VAL A 810 30.61 15.79 11.32
N LEU A 811 30.26 14.85 10.46
CA LEU A 811 30.77 13.48 10.45
C LEU A 811 32.30 13.45 10.22
N VAL A 812 32.78 14.21 9.23
CA VAL A 812 34.22 14.38 8.97
C VAL A 812 34.93 14.95 10.21
N GLY A 813 34.30 15.94 10.86
CA GLY A 813 34.82 16.55 12.09
C GLY A 813 34.83 15.60 13.29
N LEU A 814 33.91 14.65 13.37
CA LEU A 814 33.91 13.60 14.40
C LEU A 814 34.98 12.53 14.13
N GLY A 815 35.59 12.52 12.94
CA GLY A 815 36.72 11.62 12.60
C GLY A 815 36.29 10.42 11.75
N VAL A 816 35.09 10.47 11.13
CA VAL A 816 34.68 9.48 10.12
C VAL A 816 35.58 9.60 8.89
N THR A 817 36.07 8.46 8.41
CA THR A 817 37.04 8.38 7.29
C THR A 817 36.45 7.84 5.99
N GLU A 818 35.26 7.22 6.04
CA GLU A 818 34.51 6.78 4.88
C GLU A 818 33.05 7.27 4.93
N LEU A 819 32.56 7.81 3.82
CA LEU A 819 31.17 8.18 3.61
C LEU A 819 30.60 7.33 2.48
N SER A 820 29.71 6.39 2.82
CA SER A 820 29.03 5.54 1.83
C SER A 820 27.64 6.08 1.53
N VAL A 821 27.40 6.47 0.28
CA VAL A 821 26.25 7.25 -0.15
C VAL A 821 25.58 6.63 -1.38
N ASP A 822 24.42 7.14 -1.78
CA ASP A 822 23.81 6.70 -3.04
C ASP A 822 24.74 6.98 -4.22
N PRO A 823 24.84 6.07 -5.22
CA PRO A 823 25.76 6.20 -6.35
C PRO A 823 25.70 7.55 -7.05
N VAL A 824 24.51 8.13 -7.21
CA VAL A 824 24.30 9.43 -7.87
C VAL A 824 24.79 10.63 -7.04
N SER A 825 24.94 10.46 -5.72
CA SER A 825 25.38 11.50 -4.79
C SER A 825 26.90 11.61 -4.67
N VAL A 826 27.64 10.58 -5.07
CA VAL A 826 29.11 10.50 -4.95
C VAL A 826 29.83 11.74 -5.48
N PRO A 827 29.57 12.25 -6.71
CA PRO A 827 30.28 13.43 -7.21
C PRO A 827 30.09 14.68 -6.34
N GLY A 828 28.85 14.88 -5.84
CA GLY A 828 28.50 16.01 -4.98
C GLY A 828 29.20 15.96 -3.63
N ILE A 829 29.21 14.80 -2.98
CA ILE A 829 29.85 14.60 -1.67
C ILE A 829 31.38 14.73 -1.81
N LYS A 830 32.02 14.17 -2.86
CA LYS A 830 33.44 14.39 -3.12
C LYS A 830 33.78 15.86 -3.30
N ALA A 831 32.97 16.59 -4.06
CA ALA A 831 33.15 18.03 -4.25
C ALA A 831 32.98 18.81 -2.93
N GLN A 832 32.05 18.43 -2.09
CA GLN A 832 31.86 19.04 -0.77
C GLN A 832 33.08 18.76 0.12
N VAL A 833 33.55 17.53 0.23
CA VAL A 833 34.73 17.18 1.05
C VAL A 833 35.96 18.00 0.64
N ARG A 834 36.19 18.20 -0.66
CA ARG A 834 37.31 19.01 -1.16
C ARG A 834 37.24 20.50 -0.74
N ARG A 835 36.08 21.00 -0.34
CA ARG A 835 35.89 22.36 0.17
C ARG A 835 36.09 22.49 1.68
N LEU A 836 36.06 21.36 2.42
CA LEU A 836 36.19 21.35 3.87
C LEU A 836 37.64 21.57 4.29
N ASP A 837 37.82 22.10 5.48
CA ASP A 837 39.05 22.10 6.25
C ASP A 837 38.86 21.12 7.41
N TYR A 838 39.66 20.08 7.48
CA TYR A 838 39.51 18.99 8.46
C TYR A 838 39.69 19.50 9.88
N GLN A 839 40.67 20.36 10.13
CA GLN A 839 40.94 20.89 11.46
C GLN A 839 39.78 21.79 11.96
N LEU A 840 39.21 22.58 11.07
CA LEU A 840 38.02 23.38 11.38
C LEU A 840 36.84 22.45 11.68
N CYS A 841 36.62 21.40 10.87
CA CYS A 841 35.57 20.41 11.11
C CYS A 841 35.74 19.73 12.47
N ARG A 842 36.97 19.30 12.84
CA ARG A 842 37.28 18.70 14.14
C ARG A 842 36.92 19.59 15.30
N GLN A 843 37.29 20.86 15.22
CA GLN A 843 37.02 21.85 16.28
C GLN A 843 35.51 22.09 16.42
N ARG A 844 34.83 22.33 15.34
CA ARG A 844 33.39 22.72 15.35
C ARG A 844 32.48 21.53 15.67
N ALA A 845 32.79 20.32 15.23
CA ALA A 845 31.99 19.15 15.54
C ALA A 845 31.83 18.92 17.05
N GLN A 846 32.88 19.19 17.85
CA GLN A 846 32.78 19.08 19.31
C GLN A 846 31.84 20.12 19.93
N ASP A 847 31.80 21.35 19.39
CA ASP A 847 30.86 22.40 19.82
C ASP A 847 29.40 21.95 19.54
N LEU A 848 29.16 21.31 18.39
CA LEU A 848 27.83 20.83 17.98
C LEU A 848 27.28 19.69 18.88
N LEU A 849 28.14 18.88 19.49
CA LEU A 849 27.73 17.84 20.44
C LEU A 849 27.10 18.40 21.71
N ALA A 850 27.34 19.69 22.03
CA ALA A 850 26.80 20.34 23.21
C ALA A 850 25.40 20.94 22.98
N LEU A 851 24.93 20.99 21.72
CA LEU A 851 23.61 21.55 21.39
C LEU A 851 22.46 20.65 21.89
N GLU A 852 21.26 21.20 21.97
CA GLU A 852 20.11 20.59 22.63
C GLU A 852 19.18 19.82 21.67
N SER A 853 19.29 20.06 20.35
CA SER A 853 18.38 19.45 19.37
C SER A 853 19.02 19.28 18.00
N ALA A 854 18.48 18.38 17.20
CA ALA A 854 18.87 18.20 15.81
C ALA A 854 18.69 19.48 14.98
N GLN A 855 17.61 20.22 15.23
CA GLN A 855 17.33 21.49 14.56
C GLN A 855 18.43 22.52 14.85
N ALA A 856 18.88 22.62 16.10
CA ALA A 856 19.98 23.52 16.48
C ALA A 856 21.30 23.10 15.81
N VAL A 857 21.59 21.81 15.75
CA VAL A 857 22.76 21.27 15.04
C VAL A 857 22.69 21.60 13.55
N ARG A 858 21.55 21.38 12.89
CA ARG A 858 21.35 21.72 11.47
C ARG A 858 21.53 23.21 11.20
N ALA A 859 20.99 24.07 12.06
CA ALA A 859 21.11 25.52 11.93
C ALA A 859 22.59 25.94 12.06
N ALA A 860 23.26 25.49 13.10
CA ALA A 860 24.67 25.82 13.34
C ALA A 860 25.58 25.24 12.24
N SER A 861 25.32 24.01 11.77
CA SER A 861 26.10 23.43 10.65
C SER A 861 25.96 24.26 9.38
N ARG A 862 24.75 24.71 9.02
CA ARG A 862 24.52 25.57 7.84
C ARG A 862 25.19 26.95 7.97
N GLU A 863 25.27 27.49 9.18
CA GLU A 863 25.95 28.74 9.44
C GLU A 863 27.48 28.61 9.29
N ILE A 864 28.06 27.52 9.81
CA ILE A 864 29.50 27.28 9.75
C ILE A 864 29.94 26.86 8.33
N TRP A 865 29.15 26.03 7.67
CA TRP A 865 29.40 25.49 6.33
C TRP A 865 28.22 25.77 5.39
N PRO A 866 28.06 27.01 4.93
CA PRO A 866 26.96 27.37 4.03
C PRO A 866 27.02 26.58 2.74
N ALA A 867 25.85 26.16 2.25
CA ALA A 867 25.71 25.62 0.92
C ALA A 867 25.94 26.72 -0.12
N GLU A 868 26.67 26.46 -1.19
CA GLU A 868 26.84 27.40 -2.29
C GLU A 868 25.63 27.46 -3.21
#